data_6789caa1f986680dda0792a10f2167cb
#
_entry.id   6789caa1f986680dda0792a10f2167cb
#
_cell.length_a   1.000
_cell.length_b   1.000
_cell.length_c   1.000
_cell.angle_alpha   90.00
_cell.angle_beta   90.00
_cell.angle_gamma   90.00
#
_symmetry.space_group_name_H-M   'P 1'
#
loop_
_entity.id
_entity.type
_entity.pdbx_description
1 polymer ?
#
loop_
_entity_poly.entity_id
_entity_poly.type
_entity_poly.pdbx_seq_one_letter_code
_entity_poly.pdbx_strand_id
1 'polypeptide(L)'
;LARRYDLIPKDEGQPTTGDSQIRAPYSTDISSSDISSPVIAVDHAACILCDRCVRACDEIQLNDVIGRTGKGYTAQIGFDLNAPMGESTCVSCGECVAACPTGALINKPITLPIVSRDELTAVDSVCPYCGVGCALTFHTKENRVVFAEGRESPVNHGRLCVKGRYGWDYATHDQRLTTPLIRRDEFYPKQALSSYTQKSSGHRGRKPGGIVDYDEVLPAFREASWDEALDLVGRRLGEIKTQFGNHALAGFGSAKCSNEEAYLFQKLVRAGFGTNNIDHCTRLCHASSVAALMETIGSGAVTNVFADVARADVALLTGTNTASNHPVAATFIKEATRRGTKLIVVDVRRHELADFATHFAQIKPGTDVAFYNGVMHVLIAEDLIDHDFIDTRSTNFEALRDLLLSDYSPEQAETICGIAADEIRSIARTIGQAGSMLIFWGMGIAQHTTGTDNARCLISLCLMTGNMGRPGTGLHPLRGQNNVQGASDAGLIPIVYPDYQSVADPEVRKKFEKAWNAELSSDPGLTVVEIMQAALSKDVRGMYIMGENPFISDPNSNKVRAALSSLDFLAVQDIFLTETAEFADVILPASSYFEKTGTCTNSDRRVQVGRKVLDLPGDAREDWKVICEIANRMGLPMKYDSPAEVFDEFASLTKNYNGLTHENLGDAGKLWPCRDPATGDGTQILFGDRFPTADGRGKFVPCPWKPAD
;
A
#
# COMPACT_ATOMS: atom_id res chain seq x y z
N LEU A 1 -33.19 -9.55 11.46
CA LEU A 1 -33.48 -9.63 12.90
C LEU A 1 -33.62 -11.10 13.34
N ALA A 2 -34.51 -11.88 12.74
CA ALA A 2 -34.74 -13.28 13.12
C ALA A 2 -33.46 -14.13 13.08
N ARG A 3 -32.59 -13.97 12.07
CA ARG A 3 -31.29 -14.63 11.99
C ARG A 3 -30.29 -14.13 13.04
N ARG A 4 -30.30 -12.82 13.33
CA ARG A 4 -29.39 -12.20 14.30
C ARG A 4 -29.67 -12.64 15.73
N TYR A 5 -30.88 -13.15 15.98
CA TYR A 5 -31.35 -13.59 17.30
C TYR A 5 -31.77 -15.06 17.33
N ASP A 6 -31.34 -15.88 16.36
CA ASP A 6 -31.67 -17.35 16.28
C ASP A 6 -33.15 -17.68 16.34
N LEU A 7 -34.00 -16.80 15.79
CA LEU A 7 -35.46 -16.96 15.83
C LEU A 7 -36.02 -17.71 14.61
N ILE A 8 -35.18 -18.25 13.74
CA ILE A 8 -35.62 -19.09 12.60
C ILE A 8 -35.57 -20.55 13.01
N PRO A 9 -36.69 -21.30 12.92
CA PRO A 9 -36.69 -22.73 13.19
C PRO A 9 -35.71 -23.47 12.28
N LYS A 10 -34.99 -24.43 12.82
CA LYS A 10 -34.15 -25.35 12.05
C LYS A 10 -35.08 -26.30 11.29
N ASP A 11 -35.53 -25.91 10.09
CA ASP A 11 -36.23 -26.84 9.21
C ASP A 11 -35.20 -27.76 8.55
N GLU A 12 -35.24 -29.02 8.92
CA GLU A 12 -34.62 -30.13 8.22
C GLU A 12 -35.39 -30.39 6.91
N GLY A 13 -35.05 -29.69 5.86
CA GLY A 13 -35.74 -29.81 4.57
C GLY A 13 -34.78 -29.79 3.37
N GLN A 14 -34.53 -30.94 2.83
CA GLN A 14 -33.99 -31.37 1.52
C GLN A 14 -33.41 -30.34 0.54
N PRO A 15 -32.29 -30.64 -0.09
CA PRO A 15 -31.72 -29.81 -1.14
C PRO A 15 -32.52 -29.92 -2.43
N THR A 16 -33.10 -28.86 -2.92
CA THR A 16 -33.62 -28.77 -4.28
C THR A 16 -32.48 -28.41 -5.23
N THR A 17 -32.19 -29.38 -6.10
CA THR A 17 -31.29 -29.21 -7.25
C THR A 17 -31.84 -28.20 -8.23
N GLY A 18 -30.96 -27.28 -8.67
CA GLY A 18 -31.15 -26.50 -9.90
C GLY A 18 -31.35 -25.00 -9.69
N ASP A 19 -30.47 -24.27 -10.32
CA ASP A 19 -30.38 -22.84 -10.55
C ASP A 19 -29.69 -21.99 -9.44
N SER A 20 -28.48 -21.57 -9.77
CA SER A 20 -27.67 -20.58 -9.07
C SER A 20 -28.23 -19.16 -9.21
N GLN A 21 -29.49 -18.95 -8.90
CA GLN A 21 -30.05 -17.63 -8.67
C GLN A 21 -30.04 -17.32 -7.18
N ILE A 22 -29.30 -16.31 -6.80
CA ILE A 22 -29.32 -15.75 -5.43
C ILE A 22 -30.77 -15.31 -5.17
N ARG A 23 -31.55 -16.15 -4.48
CA ARG A 23 -32.87 -15.74 -4.02
C ARG A 23 -32.69 -14.82 -2.80
N ALA A 24 -33.15 -13.57 -2.93
CA ALA A 24 -33.38 -12.74 -1.76
C ALA A 24 -34.29 -13.48 -0.78
N PRO A 25 -33.93 -13.67 0.47
CA PRO A 25 -34.58 -14.64 1.36
C PRO A 25 -36.02 -14.33 1.76
N TYR A 26 -36.58 -13.17 1.37
CA TYR A 26 -37.85 -12.68 1.92
C TYR A 26 -38.80 -11.99 0.92
N SER A 27 -38.47 -11.86 -0.35
CA SER A 27 -39.41 -11.33 -1.34
C SER A 27 -39.49 -12.23 -2.56
N THR A 28 -40.71 -12.68 -2.89
CA THR A 28 -41.01 -13.35 -4.16
C THR A 28 -41.28 -12.34 -5.27
N ASP A 29 -41.36 -11.05 -4.96
CA ASP A 29 -41.56 -9.97 -5.88
C ASP A 29 -40.25 -9.28 -6.26
N ILE A 30 -39.68 -9.68 -7.39
CA ILE A 30 -38.40 -9.16 -7.93
C ILE A 30 -38.52 -7.67 -8.30
N SER A 31 -39.74 -7.12 -8.44
CA SER A 31 -39.99 -5.75 -8.85
C SER A 31 -39.62 -4.70 -7.77
N SER A 32 -39.43 -5.13 -6.52
CA SER A 32 -39.04 -4.26 -5.39
C SER A 32 -37.57 -4.30 -5.04
N SER A 33 -36.76 -5.11 -5.72
CA SER A 33 -35.34 -5.34 -5.41
C SER A 33 -34.43 -4.61 -6.37
N ASP A 34 -33.47 -3.82 -5.83
CA ASP A 34 -32.38 -3.24 -6.62
C ASP A 34 -31.11 -4.11 -6.49
N ILE A 35 -30.71 -4.71 -7.60
CA ILE A 35 -29.51 -5.56 -7.73
C ILE A 35 -28.44 -4.91 -8.60
N SER A 36 -28.53 -3.64 -8.90
CA SER A 36 -27.62 -2.91 -9.80
C SER A 36 -26.20 -2.79 -9.25
N SER A 37 -26.02 -2.64 -7.92
CA SER A 37 -24.68 -2.58 -7.31
C SER A 37 -23.96 -3.92 -7.44
N PRO A 38 -22.63 -3.93 -7.71
CA PRO A 38 -21.88 -5.17 -7.86
C PRO A 38 -21.80 -6.00 -6.57
N VAL A 39 -21.88 -5.39 -5.40
CA VAL A 39 -21.62 -6.04 -4.10
C VAL A 39 -22.76 -5.94 -3.10
N ILE A 40 -23.78 -5.11 -3.32
CA ILE A 40 -24.91 -4.89 -2.42
C ILE A 40 -26.22 -5.15 -3.17
N ALA A 41 -27.14 -5.85 -2.53
CA ALA A 41 -28.53 -5.95 -2.99
C ALA A 41 -29.45 -5.21 -2.01
N VAL A 42 -30.47 -4.56 -2.56
CA VAL A 42 -31.47 -3.77 -1.81
C VAL A 42 -32.84 -4.40 -1.97
N ASP A 43 -33.52 -4.68 -0.87
CA ASP A 43 -34.92 -5.08 -0.83
C ASP A 43 -35.72 -4.04 -0.05
N HIS A 44 -36.42 -3.19 -0.79
CA HIS A 44 -37.22 -2.13 -0.19
C HIS A 44 -38.43 -2.67 0.63
N ALA A 45 -38.93 -3.88 0.32
CA ALA A 45 -40.02 -4.50 1.07
C ALA A 45 -39.60 -4.91 2.48
N ALA A 46 -38.35 -5.23 2.71
CA ALA A 46 -37.78 -5.54 4.03
C ALA A 46 -37.39 -4.28 4.84
N CYS A 47 -37.50 -3.09 4.26
CA CYS A 47 -37.06 -1.85 4.89
C CYS A 47 -38.08 -1.34 5.92
N ILE A 48 -37.65 -1.05 7.15
CA ILE A 48 -38.46 -0.50 8.24
C ILE A 48 -38.25 1.01 8.43
N LEU A 49 -37.56 1.68 7.53
CA LEU A 49 -37.29 3.13 7.54
C LEU A 49 -36.63 3.64 8.84
N CYS A 50 -35.70 2.87 9.40
CA CYS A 50 -35.01 3.17 10.68
C CYS A 50 -33.83 4.15 10.53
N ASP A 51 -33.48 4.59 9.31
CA ASP A 51 -32.40 5.52 8.94
C ASP A 51 -30.98 5.11 9.37
N ARG A 52 -30.75 3.90 9.87
CA ARG A 52 -29.41 3.48 10.26
C ARG A 52 -28.43 3.42 9.08
N CYS A 53 -28.92 3.05 7.89
CA CYS A 53 -28.13 3.08 6.65
C CYS A 53 -27.83 4.50 6.19
N VAL A 54 -28.78 5.45 6.34
CA VAL A 54 -28.58 6.88 6.04
C VAL A 54 -27.45 7.41 6.92
N ARG A 55 -27.54 7.21 8.24
CA ARG A 55 -26.51 7.65 9.19
C ARG A 55 -25.16 6.97 8.95
N ALA A 56 -25.13 5.69 8.60
CA ALA A 56 -23.88 5.00 8.29
C ALA A 56 -23.19 5.58 7.03
N CYS A 57 -23.98 6.03 6.04
CA CYS A 57 -23.46 6.69 4.85
C CYS A 57 -22.98 8.11 5.16
N ASP A 58 -23.76 8.89 5.90
CA ASP A 58 -23.50 10.30 6.21
C ASP A 58 -22.45 10.47 7.33
N GLU A 59 -22.58 9.75 8.46
CA GLU A 59 -21.75 10.00 9.65
C GLU A 59 -20.44 9.17 9.65
N ILE A 60 -20.42 7.98 9.02
CA ILE A 60 -19.26 7.09 9.02
C ILE A 60 -18.43 7.23 7.75
N GLN A 61 -19.06 7.14 6.58
CA GLN A 61 -18.37 7.27 5.29
C GLN A 61 -18.30 8.69 4.76
N LEU A 62 -19.20 9.57 5.22
CA LEU A 62 -19.26 10.97 4.79
C LEU A 62 -19.47 11.13 3.28
N ASN A 63 -20.38 10.31 2.72
CA ASN A 63 -20.68 10.26 1.29
C ASN A 63 -22.06 10.80 0.90
N ASP A 64 -23.00 10.90 1.83
CA ASP A 64 -24.36 11.46 1.66
C ASP A 64 -25.18 10.84 0.50
N VAL A 65 -24.91 9.58 0.14
CA VAL A 65 -25.56 8.90 -0.99
C VAL A 65 -26.99 8.44 -0.65
N ILE A 66 -27.22 8.05 0.62
CA ILE A 66 -28.48 7.44 1.05
C ILE A 66 -29.34 8.47 1.75
N GLY A 67 -30.56 8.66 1.24
CA GLY A 67 -31.57 9.54 1.83
C GLY A 67 -32.98 8.95 1.83
N ARG A 68 -33.92 9.65 2.37
CA ARG A 68 -35.36 9.31 2.25
C ARG A 68 -35.97 9.97 1.02
N THR A 69 -36.73 9.19 0.26
CA THR A 69 -37.54 9.64 -0.86
C THR A 69 -38.99 9.31 -0.62
N GLY A 70 -39.90 10.01 -1.30
CA GLY A 70 -41.37 9.85 -1.14
C GLY A 70 -41.91 10.42 0.18
N LYS A 71 -43.20 10.22 0.41
CA LYS A 71 -43.91 10.66 1.63
C LYS A 71 -44.97 9.63 2.04
N GLY A 72 -45.25 9.54 3.34
CA GLY A 72 -46.26 8.62 3.88
C GLY A 72 -45.97 7.17 3.52
N TYR A 73 -46.95 6.47 2.98
CA TYR A 73 -46.85 5.06 2.60
C TYR A 73 -45.92 4.79 1.42
N THR A 74 -45.53 5.83 0.65
CA THR A 74 -44.57 5.71 -0.46
C THR A 74 -43.15 6.08 -0.04
N ALA A 75 -42.92 6.36 1.24
CA ALA A 75 -41.60 6.67 1.74
C ALA A 75 -40.68 5.45 1.65
N GLN A 76 -39.48 5.64 1.10
CA GLN A 76 -38.46 4.63 1.00
C GLN A 76 -37.06 5.25 1.14
N ILE A 77 -36.06 4.44 1.35
CA ILE A 77 -34.66 4.87 1.16
C ILE A 77 -34.37 4.97 -0.34
N GLY A 78 -33.64 5.99 -0.74
CA GLY A 78 -33.16 6.15 -2.12
C GLY A 78 -31.68 6.49 -2.14
N PHE A 79 -31.09 6.40 -3.31
CA PHE A 79 -29.67 6.68 -3.55
C PHE A 79 -29.56 7.89 -4.47
N ASP A 80 -28.76 8.90 -4.10
CA ASP A 80 -28.68 10.19 -4.76
C ASP A 80 -30.08 10.77 -5.04
N LEU A 81 -30.43 11.03 -6.30
CA LEU A 81 -31.75 11.49 -6.74
C LEU A 81 -32.71 10.33 -7.06
N ASN A 82 -32.69 9.27 -6.26
CA ASN A 82 -33.46 8.04 -6.44
C ASN A 82 -33.06 7.21 -7.66
N ALA A 83 -31.76 7.22 -7.97
CA ALA A 83 -31.15 6.33 -8.95
C ALA A 83 -31.01 4.89 -8.38
N PRO A 84 -30.86 3.85 -9.23
CA PRO A 84 -30.41 2.55 -8.78
C PRO A 84 -29.05 2.65 -8.07
N MET A 85 -28.82 1.84 -7.03
CA MET A 85 -27.62 1.94 -6.20
C MET A 85 -26.32 1.82 -7.02
N GLY A 86 -26.29 0.97 -8.04
CA GLY A 86 -25.12 0.78 -8.92
C GLY A 86 -24.87 1.92 -9.90
N GLU A 87 -25.85 2.80 -10.11
CA GLU A 87 -25.75 3.99 -10.97
C GLU A 87 -25.55 5.29 -10.17
N SER A 88 -25.59 5.18 -8.83
CA SER A 88 -25.39 6.29 -7.90
C SER A 88 -23.91 6.55 -7.63
N THR A 89 -23.63 7.61 -6.87
CA THR A 89 -22.27 7.93 -6.38
C THR A 89 -21.79 7.01 -5.24
N CYS A 90 -22.46 5.88 -5.02
CA CYS A 90 -22.13 4.92 -3.97
C CYS A 90 -20.76 4.31 -4.18
N VAL A 91 -19.91 4.40 -3.15
CA VAL A 91 -18.54 3.83 -3.15
C VAL A 91 -18.50 2.37 -2.71
N SER A 92 -19.63 1.70 -2.56
CA SER A 92 -19.77 0.28 -2.22
C SER A 92 -19.02 -0.14 -0.93
N CYS A 93 -18.93 0.74 0.06
CA CYS A 93 -18.20 0.46 1.31
C CYS A 93 -18.89 -0.56 2.22
N GLY A 94 -20.22 -0.75 2.09
CA GLY A 94 -21.01 -1.71 2.85
C GLY A 94 -21.32 -1.30 4.30
N GLU A 95 -21.03 -0.06 4.73
CA GLU A 95 -21.38 0.39 6.09
C GLU A 95 -22.90 0.41 6.30
N CYS A 96 -23.65 0.74 5.26
CA CYS A 96 -25.11 0.68 5.27
C CYS A 96 -25.63 -0.77 5.46
N VAL A 97 -24.95 -1.76 4.89
CA VAL A 97 -25.28 -3.19 5.08
C VAL A 97 -24.99 -3.60 6.51
N ALA A 98 -23.80 -3.24 7.04
CA ALA A 98 -23.43 -3.53 8.43
C ALA A 98 -24.41 -2.90 9.44
N ALA A 99 -24.96 -1.74 9.13
CA ALA A 99 -25.94 -1.03 9.98
C ALA A 99 -27.38 -1.51 9.83
N CYS A 100 -27.74 -2.22 8.73
CA CYS A 100 -29.11 -2.60 8.43
C CYS A 100 -29.60 -3.75 9.36
N PRO A 101 -30.67 -3.53 10.16
CA PRO A 101 -31.12 -4.55 11.11
C PRO A 101 -32.04 -5.61 10.51
N THR A 102 -32.63 -5.36 9.32
CA THR A 102 -33.68 -6.20 8.73
C THR A 102 -33.21 -7.01 7.52
N GLY A 103 -32.01 -6.72 6.99
CA GLY A 103 -31.54 -7.34 5.75
C GLY A 103 -32.15 -6.70 4.49
N ALA A 104 -32.73 -5.51 4.61
CA ALA A 104 -33.12 -4.70 3.44
C ALA A 104 -31.90 -4.34 2.57
N LEU A 105 -30.72 -4.25 3.16
CA LEU A 105 -29.44 -4.14 2.50
C LEU A 105 -28.60 -5.36 2.85
N ILE A 106 -28.17 -6.14 1.85
CA ILE A 106 -27.41 -7.38 2.04
C ILE A 106 -26.16 -7.43 1.15
N ASN A 107 -25.16 -8.17 1.57
CA ASN A 107 -23.96 -8.44 0.78
C ASN A 107 -24.27 -9.46 -0.33
N LYS A 108 -23.96 -9.14 -1.59
CA LYS A 108 -24.07 -10.08 -2.72
C LYS A 108 -23.03 -11.20 -2.70
N PRO A 109 -21.77 -10.98 -2.30
CA PRO A 109 -20.72 -12.00 -2.31
C PRO A 109 -20.91 -13.17 -1.36
N ILE A 110 -22.06 -13.32 -0.73
CA ILE A 110 -22.36 -14.51 0.08
C ILE A 110 -22.57 -15.70 -0.87
N THR A 111 -21.53 -16.51 -1.01
CA THR A 111 -21.50 -17.66 -1.91
C THR A 111 -22.01 -18.95 -1.29
N LEU A 112 -22.29 -18.96 0.01
CA LEU A 112 -22.79 -20.12 0.72
C LEU A 112 -24.30 -19.98 1.00
N PRO A 113 -25.02 -21.09 1.14
CA PRO A 113 -26.40 -21.07 1.63
C PRO A 113 -26.46 -20.38 2.99
N ILE A 114 -27.67 -20.10 3.46
CA ILE A 114 -27.89 -19.44 4.74
C ILE A 114 -27.12 -20.17 5.86
N VAL A 115 -26.13 -19.47 6.42
CA VAL A 115 -25.27 -20.03 7.47
C VAL A 115 -25.53 -19.24 8.76
N SER A 116 -25.73 -19.93 9.86
CA SER A 116 -25.80 -19.28 11.16
C SER A 116 -24.44 -18.71 11.56
N ARG A 117 -24.42 -17.61 12.31
CA ARG A 117 -23.16 -16.94 12.69
C ARG A 117 -22.30 -17.79 13.61
N ASP A 118 -22.91 -18.65 14.41
CA ASP A 118 -22.25 -19.62 15.30
C ASP A 118 -21.58 -20.80 14.57
N GLU A 119 -21.90 -20.98 13.28
CA GLU A 119 -21.23 -21.97 12.41
C GLU A 119 -19.97 -21.41 11.73
N LEU A 120 -19.69 -20.12 11.92
CA LEU A 120 -18.56 -19.44 11.28
C LEU A 120 -17.37 -19.38 12.24
N THR A 121 -16.18 -19.58 11.68
CA THR A 121 -14.93 -19.26 12.38
C THR A 121 -14.59 -17.79 12.15
N ALA A 122 -14.43 -17.03 13.22
CA ALA A 122 -14.01 -15.65 13.19
C ALA A 122 -12.49 -15.55 13.36
N VAL A 123 -11.80 -14.85 12.45
CA VAL A 123 -10.36 -14.63 12.50
C VAL A 123 -10.07 -13.14 12.41
N ASP A 124 -9.48 -12.58 13.45
CA ASP A 124 -9.01 -11.20 13.48
C ASP A 124 -7.71 -11.05 12.70
N SER A 125 -7.70 -10.14 11.75
CA SER A 125 -6.56 -9.92 10.87
C SER A 125 -6.48 -8.44 10.41
N VAL A 126 -5.65 -8.17 9.41
CA VAL A 126 -5.41 -6.84 8.83
C VAL A 126 -5.77 -6.87 7.35
N CYS A 127 -6.32 -5.78 6.84
CA CYS A 127 -6.66 -5.64 5.43
C CYS A 127 -5.39 -5.66 4.54
N PRO A 128 -5.33 -6.50 3.49
CA PRO A 128 -4.13 -6.65 2.68
C PRO A 128 -4.00 -5.64 1.53
N TYR A 129 -4.83 -4.58 1.48
CA TYR A 129 -4.91 -3.74 0.28
C TYR A 129 -4.02 -2.51 0.32
N CYS A 130 -4.28 -1.56 1.21
CA CYS A 130 -3.54 -0.30 1.21
C CYS A 130 -2.86 -0.02 2.54
N GLY A 131 -2.00 1.00 2.53
CA GLY A 131 -1.20 1.41 3.69
C GLY A 131 -1.99 1.98 4.87
N VAL A 132 -3.32 2.06 4.81
CA VAL A 132 -4.13 2.37 6.00
C VAL A 132 -4.00 1.24 7.03
N GLY A 133 -4.00 -0.03 6.60
CA GLY A 133 -3.86 -1.17 7.52
C GLY A 133 -5.09 -1.39 8.40
N CYS A 134 -6.31 -1.30 7.83
CA CYS A 134 -7.56 -1.46 8.58
C CYS A 134 -7.62 -2.80 9.30
N ALA A 135 -7.93 -2.77 10.59
CA ALA A 135 -8.24 -3.97 11.36
C ALA A 135 -9.64 -4.50 11.00
N LEU A 136 -9.74 -5.80 10.78
CA LEU A 136 -10.99 -6.45 10.41
C LEU A 136 -11.05 -7.87 10.92
N THR A 137 -12.26 -8.44 10.97
CA THR A 137 -12.53 -9.84 11.28
C THR A 137 -13.08 -10.52 10.05
N PHE A 138 -12.43 -11.59 9.59
CA PHE A 138 -12.94 -12.46 8.55
C PHE A 138 -13.76 -13.58 9.17
N HIS A 139 -14.94 -13.82 8.63
CA HIS A 139 -15.81 -14.92 9.00
C HIS A 139 -15.74 -15.99 7.92
N THR A 140 -15.30 -17.20 8.30
CA THR A 140 -15.01 -18.28 7.34
C THR A 140 -15.83 -19.51 7.61
N LYS A 141 -16.11 -20.28 6.56
CA LYS A 141 -16.65 -21.63 6.59
C LYS A 141 -16.13 -22.42 5.40
N GLU A 142 -15.78 -23.70 5.61
CA GLU A 142 -15.32 -24.60 4.53
C GLU A 142 -14.16 -24.01 3.70
N ASN A 143 -13.18 -23.44 4.38
CA ASN A 143 -12.02 -22.80 3.76
C ASN A 143 -12.36 -21.63 2.80
N ARG A 144 -13.46 -20.92 3.05
CA ARG A 144 -13.89 -19.75 2.28
C ARG A 144 -14.26 -18.61 3.21
N VAL A 145 -13.94 -17.39 2.79
CA VAL A 145 -14.44 -16.19 3.47
C VAL A 145 -15.90 -16.01 3.10
N VAL A 146 -16.76 -15.90 4.11
CA VAL A 146 -18.20 -15.66 3.93
C VAL A 146 -18.50 -14.16 3.92
N PHE A 147 -17.89 -13.42 4.85
CA PHE A 147 -17.93 -11.95 4.90
C PHE A 147 -16.81 -11.41 5.79
N ALA A 148 -16.59 -10.09 5.71
CA ALA A 148 -15.65 -9.36 6.54
C ALA A 148 -16.35 -8.22 7.29
N GLU A 149 -15.98 -8.02 8.56
CA GLU A 149 -16.44 -6.91 9.40
C GLU A 149 -15.26 -6.04 9.83
N GLY A 150 -15.48 -4.71 9.87
CA GLY A 150 -14.49 -3.80 10.46
C GLY A 150 -14.40 -4.00 11.96
N ARG A 151 -13.19 -4.11 12.48
CA ARG A 151 -12.90 -4.25 13.91
C ARG A 151 -12.48 -2.89 14.48
N GLU A 152 -12.90 -2.60 15.70
CA GLU A 152 -12.48 -1.38 16.38
C GLU A 152 -10.96 -1.38 16.59
N SER A 153 -10.31 -0.33 16.10
CA SER A 153 -8.88 -0.13 16.24
C SER A 153 -8.52 1.35 16.06
N PRO A 154 -7.36 1.82 16.54
CA PRO A 154 -6.90 3.19 16.35
C PRO A 154 -6.74 3.60 14.86
N VAL A 155 -6.68 2.61 13.95
CA VAL A 155 -6.43 2.81 12.53
C VAL A 155 -7.71 3.15 11.76
N ASN A 156 -8.79 2.44 11.99
CA ASN A 156 -10.00 2.53 11.17
C ASN A 156 -11.30 2.75 11.94
N HIS A 157 -11.30 2.71 13.28
CA HIS A 157 -12.50 2.88 14.13
C HIS A 157 -13.68 2.05 13.60
N GLY A 158 -13.45 0.78 13.31
CA GLY A 158 -14.44 -0.14 12.76
C GLY A 158 -14.82 0.08 11.28
N ARG A 159 -14.33 1.12 10.61
CA ARG A 159 -14.67 1.47 9.21
C ARG A 159 -13.96 0.55 8.23
N LEU A 160 -14.64 0.21 7.13
CA LEU A 160 -14.03 -0.46 5.98
C LEU A 160 -14.43 0.23 4.67
N CYS A 161 -13.60 0.07 3.65
CA CYS A 161 -13.95 0.40 2.27
C CYS A 161 -14.35 -0.87 1.51
N VAL A 162 -14.76 -0.71 0.24
CA VAL A 162 -15.13 -1.82 -0.65
C VAL A 162 -14.07 -2.93 -0.68
N LYS A 163 -12.78 -2.58 -0.69
CA LYS A 163 -11.69 -3.57 -0.79
C LYS A 163 -11.60 -4.46 0.45
N GLY A 164 -11.57 -3.87 1.65
CA GLY A 164 -11.49 -4.64 2.89
C GLY A 164 -12.76 -5.46 3.14
N ARG A 165 -13.92 -4.95 2.74
CA ARG A 165 -15.20 -5.63 2.97
C ARG A 165 -15.51 -6.73 1.97
N TYR A 166 -15.10 -6.59 0.70
CA TYR A 166 -15.52 -7.48 -0.40
C TYR A 166 -14.36 -8.04 -1.25
N GLY A 167 -13.16 -7.51 -1.12
CA GLY A 167 -12.05 -7.85 -2.02
C GLY A 167 -11.25 -9.08 -1.60
N TRP A 168 -11.87 -10.12 -1.10
CA TRP A 168 -11.19 -11.33 -0.60
C TRP A 168 -11.39 -12.57 -1.48
N ASP A 169 -12.23 -12.51 -2.48
CA ASP A 169 -12.59 -13.62 -3.36
C ASP A 169 -11.44 -14.13 -4.24
N TYR A 170 -10.44 -13.27 -4.53
CA TYR A 170 -9.26 -13.71 -5.28
C TYR A 170 -8.48 -14.85 -4.60
N ALA A 171 -8.56 -14.97 -3.27
CA ALA A 171 -7.84 -16.00 -2.53
C ALA A 171 -8.27 -17.43 -2.92
N THR A 172 -9.53 -17.60 -3.31
CA THR A 172 -10.11 -18.90 -3.72
C THR A 172 -10.45 -18.96 -5.20
N HIS A 173 -9.83 -18.11 -6.03
CA HIS A 173 -10.06 -18.07 -7.46
C HIS A 173 -9.48 -19.33 -8.15
N ASP A 174 -10.17 -19.88 -9.15
CA ASP A 174 -9.80 -21.13 -9.82
C ASP A 174 -8.44 -21.07 -10.55
N GLN A 175 -7.99 -19.87 -10.93
CA GLN A 175 -6.69 -19.64 -11.57
C GLN A 175 -5.53 -19.49 -10.59
N ARG A 176 -5.74 -19.74 -9.29
CA ARG A 176 -4.63 -19.74 -8.32
C ARG A 176 -3.60 -20.81 -8.71
N LEU A 177 -2.32 -20.41 -8.65
CA LEU A 177 -1.22 -21.38 -8.81
C LEU A 177 -1.20 -22.32 -7.61
N THR A 178 -1.13 -23.63 -7.88
CA THR A 178 -1.19 -24.69 -6.85
C THR A 178 0.02 -25.58 -6.85
N THR A 179 0.77 -25.66 -7.96
CA THR A 179 1.89 -26.56 -8.16
C THR A 179 3.04 -25.80 -8.80
N PRO A 180 4.32 -26.09 -8.44
CA PRO A 180 5.48 -25.51 -9.12
C PRO A 180 5.49 -25.87 -10.61
N LEU A 181 5.90 -24.92 -11.44
CA LEU A 181 5.97 -25.05 -12.88
C LEU A 181 7.39 -24.83 -13.38
N ILE A 182 7.86 -25.67 -14.32
CA ILE A 182 9.16 -25.54 -14.98
C ILE A 182 8.94 -25.39 -16.48
N ARG A 183 9.63 -24.44 -17.10
CA ARG A 183 9.57 -24.19 -18.55
C ARG A 183 10.09 -25.42 -19.31
N ARG A 184 9.40 -25.77 -20.40
CA ARG A 184 9.78 -26.85 -21.29
C ARG A 184 10.90 -26.41 -22.25
N ASP A 185 11.77 -27.33 -22.63
CA ASP A 185 12.96 -27.05 -23.46
C ASP A 185 12.59 -26.49 -24.86
N GLU A 186 11.47 -26.94 -25.44
CA GLU A 186 10.99 -26.48 -26.73
C GLU A 186 10.54 -25.02 -26.76
N PHE A 187 10.38 -24.38 -25.60
CA PHE A 187 10.02 -22.96 -25.47
C PHE A 187 11.22 -22.05 -25.15
N TYR A 188 12.42 -22.50 -25.49
CA TYR A 188 13.61 -21.65 -25.49
C TYR A 188 14.00 -21.28 -26.94
N PRO A 189 14.55 -20.05 -27.20
CA PRO A 189 14.81 -18.97 -26.21
C PRO A 189 13.51 -18.39 -25.65
N LYS A 190 13.61 -17.81 -24.44
CA LYS A 190 12.47 -17.16 -23.76
C LYS A 190 11.93 -16.00 -24.57
N GLN A 191 10.62 -15.94 -24.71
CA GLN A 191 9.89 -14.86 -25.39
C GLN A 191 8.50 -14.68 -24.77
N ALA A 192 7.84 -13.60 -25.13
CA ALA A 192 6.44 -13.40 -24.80
C ALA A 192 5.57 -14.53 -25.37
N LEU A 193 4.73 -15.14 -24.54
CA LEU A 193 3.90 -16.29 -24.91
C LEU A 193 2.48 -15.88 -25.29
N SER A 194 1.85 -15.01 -24.48
CA SER A 194 0.47 -14.60 -24.75
C SER A 194 0.38 -13.54 -25.84
N SER A 195 -0.75 -13.52 -26.52
CA SER A 195 -1.07 -12.51 -27.52
C SER A 195 -1.06 -11.08 -26.95
N TYR A 196 -1.26 -10.95 -25.64
CA TYR A 196 -1.22 -9.68 -24.94
C TYR A 196 0.21 -9.15 -24.75
N THR A 197 1.13 -10.00 -24.29
CA THR A 197 2.53 -9.62 -24.05
C THR A 197 3.35 -9.50 -25.33
N GLN A 198 2.91 -10.15 -26.43
CA GLN A 198 3.54 -10.03 -27.75
C GLN A 198 3.31 -8.67 -28.40
N LYS A 199 2.20 -8.00 -28.12
CA LYS A 199 1.85 -6.71 -28.75
C LYS A 199 2.75 -5.59 -28.22
N SER A 200 3.40 -4.87 -29.13
CA SER A 200 4.07 -3.62 -28.81
C SER A 200 3.07 -2.59 -28.26
N SER A 201 3.48 -1.86 -27.22
CA SER A 201 2.70 -0.87 -26.51
C SER A 201 1.96 0.11 -27.44
N GLY A 202 0.67 0.04 -27.51
CA GLY A 202 -0.14 0.99 -28.25
C GLY A 202 -1.64 0.84 -28.03
N HIS A 203 -2.10 -0.38 -27.82
CA HIS A 203 -3.52 -0.66 -27.63
C HIS A 203 -3.71 -1.63 -26.48
N ARG A 204 -3.65 -1.11 -25.26
CA ARG A 204 -4.11 -1.83 -24.07
C ARG A 204 -5.64 -1.86 -24.08
N GLY A 205 -6.23 -2.75 -24.87
CA GLY A 205 -7.59 -3.17 -24.62
C GLY A 205 -7.60 -3.88 -23.27
N ARG A 206 -8.22 -3.29 -22.23
CA ARG A 206 -8.48 -4.02 -21.00
C ARG A 206 -9.33 -5.24 -21.35
N LYS A 207 -8.73 -6.43 -21.28
CA LYS A 207 -9.56 -7.63 -21.16
C LYS A 207 -10.28 -7.56 -19.80
N PRO A 208 -11.58 -7.80 -19.73
CA PRO A 208 -12.25 -8.06 -18.47
C PRO A 208 -11.51 -9.21 -17.76
N GLY A 209 -11.04 -8.99 -16.53
CA GLY A 209 -10.32 -10.00 -15.77
C GLY A 209 -8.81 -9.77 -15.60
N GLY A 210 -8.14 -9.02 -16.47
CA GLY A 210 -6.75 -8.52 -16.26
C GLY A 210 -5.65 -9.57 -16.06
N ILE A 211 -5.94 -10.85 -16.12
CA ILE A 211 -5.02 -11.97 -15.93
C ILE A 211 -4.56 -12.46 -17.30
N VAL A 212 -3.33 -12.97 -17.36
CA VAL A 212 -2.75 -13.66 -18.50
C VAL A 212 -3.67 -14.78 -18.97
N ASP A 213 -3.75 -15.00 -20.28
CA ASP A 213 -4.49 -16.12 -20.83
C ASP A 213 -3.73 -17.44 -20.54
N TYR A 214 -4.27 -18.23 -19.62
CA TYR A 214 -3.65 -19.46 -19.17
C TYR A 214 -3.54 -20.50 -20.28
N ASP A 215 -4.49 -20.53 -21.23
CA ASP A 215 -4.47 -21.47 -22.36
C ASP A 215 -3.34 -21.14 -23.34
N GLU A 216 -2.91 -19.88 -23.43
CA GLU A 216 -1.76 -19.46 -24.25
C GLU A 216 -0.41 -19.72 -23.54
N VAL A 217 -0.36 -19.69 -22.21
CA VAL A 217 0.90 -19.67 -21.45
C VAL A 217 1.25 -21.03 -20.83
N LEU A 218 0.28 -21.72 -20.22
CA LEU A 218 0.53 -23.01 -19.55
C LEU A 218 1.17 -24.09 -20.43
N PRO A 219 0.89 -24.19 -21.73
CA PRO A 219 1.56 -25.19 -22.60
C PRO A 219 3.08 -25.07 -22.62
N ALA A 220 3.63 -23.88 -22.31
CA ALA A 220 5.08 -23.68 -22.24
C ALA A 220 5.71 -24.23 -20.96
N PHE A 221 4.90 -24.67 -20.00
CA PHE A 221 5.36 -25.17 -18.71
C PHE A 221 4.91 -26.60 -18.47
N ARG A 222 5.57 -27.29 -17.56
CA ARG A 222 5.16 -28.53 -16.98
C ARG A 222 5.13 -28.44 -15.47
N GLU A 223 4.24 -29.19 -14.86
CA GLU A 223 4.25 -29.35 -13.40
C GLU A 223 5.52 -30.06 -12.93
N ALA A 224 5.95 -29.71 -11.72
CA ALA A 224 7.13 -30.28 -11.07
C ALA A 224 6.88 -30.42 -9.56
N SER A 225 7.66 -31.32 -8.94
CA SER A 225 7.70 -31.35 -7.48
C SER A 225 8.42 -30.12 -6.91
N TRP A 226 8.16 -29.80 -5.65
CA TRP A 226 8.89 -28.73 -4.96
C TRP A 226 10.39 -28.95 -4.93
N ASP A 227 10.84 -30.20 -4.66
CA ASP A 227 12.26 -30.50 -4.61
C ASP A 227 12.91 -30.29 -5.98
N GLU A 228 12.28 -30.77 -7.07
CA GLU A 228 12.78 -30.54 -8.42
C GLU A 228 12.89 -29.04 -8.76
N ALA A 229 11.84 -28.28 -8.47
CA ALA A 229 11.81 -26.87 -8.79
C ALA A 229 12.84 -26.07 -7.96
N LEU A 230 12.92 -26.31 -6.65
CA LEU A 230 13.84 -25.61 -5.76
C LEU A 230 15.31 -26.00 -5.98
N ASP A 231 15.58 -27.28 -6.30
CA ASP A 231 16.93 -27.75 -6.67
C ASP A 231 17.38 -27.08 -7.99
N LEU A 232 16.46 -26.93 -8.95
CA LEU A 232 16.74 -26.19 -10.18
C LEU A 232 17.05 -24.72 -9.89
N VAL A 233 16.23 -24.04 -9.07
CA VAL A 233 16.46 -22.64 -8.68
C VAL A 233 17.81 -22.48 -7.99
N GLY A 234 18.08 -23.23 -6.93
CA GLY A 234 19.32 -23.14 -6.17
C GLY A 234 20.56 -23.43 -7.04
N ARG A 235 20.50 -24.48 -7.85
CA ARG A 235 21.59 -24.87 -8.75
C ARG A 235 21.86 -23.80 -9.82
N ARG A 236 20.84 -23.32 -10.51
CA ARG A 236 21.00 -22.36 -11.62
C ARG A 236 21.52 -21.01 -11.13
N LEU A 237 20.99 -20.50 -10.00
CA LEU A 237 21.49 -19.27 -9.40
C LEU A 237 22.93 -19.46 -8.87
N GLY A 238 23.24 -20.63 -8.29
CA GLY A 238 24.61 -20.97 -7.86
C GLY A 238 25.61 -21.09 -9.01
N GLU A 239 25.21 -21.67 -10.15
CA GLU A 239 26.02 -21.74 -11.38
C GLU A 239 26.34 -20.34 -11.92
N ILE A 240 25.33 -19.45 -12.03
CA ILE A 240 25.51 -18.08 -12.50
C ILE A 240 26.45 -17.31 -11.55
N LYS A 241 26.22 -17.43 -10.22
CA LYS A 241 27.10 -16.83 -9.22
C LYS A 241 28.55 -17.28 -9.38
N THR A 242 28.78 -18.57 -9.57
CA THR A 242 30.12 -19.13 -9.70
C THR A 242 30.79 -18.70 -11.00
N GLN A 243 30.07 -18.67 -12.10
CA GLN A 243 30.62 -18.37 -13.43
C GLN A 243 30.83 -16.88 -13.69
N PHE A 244 29.91 -16.02 -13.19
CA PHE A 244 29.88 -14.58 -13.55
C PHE A 244 30.06 -13.66 -12.34
N GLY A 245 30.12 -14.20 -11.13
CA GLY A 245 30.24 -13.42 -9.90
C GLY A 245 28.89 -13.04 -9.27
N ASN A 246 28.94 -12.53 -8.04
CA ASN A 246 27.78 -12.20 -7.23
C ASN A 246 26.88 -11.11 -7.87
N HIS A 247 27.52 -10.15 -8.54
CA HIS A 247 26.84 -9.01 -9.19
C HIS A 247 25.92 -9.44 -10.36
N ALA A 248 26.12 -10.65 -10.90
CA ALA A 248 25.29 -11.20 -11.96
C ALA A 248 23.91 -11.70 -11.47
N LEU A 249 23.65 -11.62 -10.17
CA LEU A 249 22.36 -11.97 -9.56
C LEU A 249 21.63 -10.74 -9.03
N ALA A 250 20.30 -10.80 -9.05
CA ALA A 250 19.43 -9.77 -8.48
C ALA A 250 18.15 -10.37 -7.89
N GLY A 251 17.56 -9.66 -6.94
CA GLY A 251 16.24 -9.94 -6.38
C GLY A 251 15.28 -8.77 -6.51
N PHE A 252 14.01 -9.06 -6.78
CA PHE A 252 12.95 -8.08 -6.77
C PHE A 252 11.84 -8.55 -5.82
N GLY A 253 11.73 -7.89 -4.64
CA GLY A 253 10.75 -8.20 -3.61
C GLY A 253 9.52 -7.32 -3.68
N SER A 254 8.53 -7.58 -2.82
CA SER A 254 7.22 -6.96 -2.87
C SER A 254 6.85 -6.23 -1.58
N ALA A 255 6.11 -5.14 -1.71
CA ALA A 255 5.41 -4.49 -0.61
C ALA A 255 4.08 -5.19 -0.22
N LYS A 256 3.76 -6.32 -0.85
CA LYS A 256 2.65 -7.21 -0.48
C LYS A 256 3.11 -8.36 0.43
N CYS A 257 4.41 -8.52 0.62
CA CYS A 257 4.99 -9.45 1.57
C CYS A 257 4.78 -8.98 3.01
N SER A 258 4.90 -9.89 3.97
CA SER A 258 5.05 -9.55 5.38
C SER A 258 6.45 -8.94 5.66
N ASN A 259 6.63 -8.37 6.85
CA ASN A 259 7.96 -7.89 7.29
C ASN A 259 8.97 -9.03 7.33
N GLU A 260 8.53 -10.21 7.78
CA GLU A 260 9.34 -11.42 7.87
C GLU A 260 9.82 -11.88 6.50
N GLU A 261 8.92 -11.94 5.54
CA GLU A 261 9.25 -12.32 4.16
C GLU A 261 10.18 -11.30 3.50
N ALA A 262 9.92 -10.02 3.69
CA ALA A 262 10.79 -8.95 3.22
C ALA A 262 12.19 -9.04 3.82
N TYR A 263 12.27 -9.30 5.13
CA TYR A 263 13.53 -9.50 5.83
C TYR A 263 14.30 -10.73 5.33
N LEU A 264 13.64 -11.88 5.19
CA LEU A 264 14.28 -13.09 4.69
C LEU A 264 14.71 -12.96 3.23
N PHE A 265 13.92 -12.31 2.40
CA PHE A 265 14.23 -12.11 0.99
C PHE A 265 15.50 -11.26 0.82
N GLN A 266 15.61 -10.13 1.54
CA GLN A 266 16.82 -9.32 1.48
C GLN A 266 18.04 -10.06 2.09
N LYS A 267 17.85 -10.86 3.15
CA LYS A 267 18.91 -11.70 3.71
C LYS A 267 19.40 -12.73 2.70
N LEU A 268 18.50 -13.40 1.96
CA LEU A 268 18.85 -14.31 0.88
C LEU A 268 19.68 -13.61 -0.20
N VAL A 269 19.26 -12.44 -0.69
CA VAL A 269 19.97 -11.74 -1.76
C VAL A 269 21.34 -11.25 -1.27
N ARG A 270 21.42 -10.67 -0.06
CA ARG A 270 22.68 -10.12 0.45
C ARG A 270 23.67 -11.19 0.86
N ALA A 271 23.24 -12.19 1.60
CA ALA A 271 24.12 -13.24 2.13
C ALA A 271 24.19 -14.47 1.19
N GLY A 272 23.09 -14.90 0.58
CA GLY A 272 23.04 -16.05 -0.31
C GLY A 272 23.57 -15.73 -1.71
N PHE A 273 23.05 -14.71 -2.38
CA PHE A 273 23.56 -14.26 -3.67
C PHE A 273 24.91 -13.53 -3.52
N GLY A 274 25.13 -12.84 -2.39
CA GLY A 274 26.35 -12.09 -2.10
C GLY A 274 26.36 -10.70 -2.74
N THR A 275 25.21 -10.11 -3.02
CA THR A 275 25.06 -8.81 -3.68
C THR A 275 24.01 -7.96 -3.00
N ASN A 276 24.09 -6.63 -3.15
CA ASN A 276 23.06 -5.69 -2.75
C ASN A 276 22.09 -5.33 -3.90
N ASN A 277 22.08 -6.07 -5.00
CA ASN A 277 21.14 -5.89 -6.12
C ASN A 277 19.74 -6.38 -5.73
N ILE A 278 19.12 -5.65 -4.83
CA ILE A 278 17.79 -5.91 -4.31
C ILE A 278 16.99 -4.61 -4.22
N ASP A 279 15.78 -4.62 -4.72
CA ASP A 279 14.88 -3.47 -4.60
C ASP A 279 13.43 -3.97 -4.58
N HIS A 280 12.48 -3.07 -4.42
CA HIS A 280 11.06 -3.39 -4.44
C HIS A 280 10.23 -2.21 -5.00
N CYS A 281 8.91 -2.40 -5.12
CA CYS A 281 8.01 -1.41 -5.73
C CYS A 281 8.08 0.01 -5.12
N THR A 282 8.61 0.20 -3.91
CA THR A 282 8.86 1.53 -3.33
C THR A 282 9.73 2.40 -4.25
N ARG A 283 10.62 1.80 -5.05
CA ARG A 283 11.45 2.54 -6.01
C ARG A 283 10.61 3.39 -6.95
N LEU A 284 9.52 2.87 -7.44
CA LEU A 284 8.62 3.55 -8.37
C LEU A 284 7.48 4.29 -7.65
N CYS A 285 7.33 4.13 -6.33
CA CYS A 285 6.24 4.68 -5.53
C CYS A 285 6.70 5.90 -4.73
N HIS A 286 7.48 5.69 -3.68
CA HIS A 286 7.86 6.71 -2.70
C HIS A 286 9.38 6.84 -2.46
N ALA A 287 10.23 6.30 -3.33
CA ALA A 287 11.69 6.45 -3.19
C ALA A 287 12.11 7.92 -3.14
N SER A 288 11.49 8.77 -3.96
CA SER A 288 11.70 10.22 -3.95
C SER A 288 11.36 10.84 -2.58
N SER A 289 10.22 10.43 -1.99
CA SER A 289 9.82 10.89 -0.65
C SER A 289 10.79 10.43 0.42
N VAL A 290 11.23 9.15 0.38
CA VAL A 290 12.21 8.60 1.32
C VAL A 290 13.54 9.33 1.21
N ALA A 291 14.03 9.56 -0.02
CA ALA A 291 15.28 10.28 -0.25
C ALA A 291 15.23 11.71 0.31
N ALA A 292 14.16 12.46 0.02
CA ALA A 292 13.98 13.81 0.53
C ALA A 292 13.89 13.85 2.06
N LEU A 293 13.10 12.96 2.67
CA LEU A 293 12.93 12.88 4.12
C LEU A 293 14.23 12.49 4.84
N MET A 294 14.96 11.48 4.32
CA MET A 294 16.25 11.07 4.89
C MET A 294 17.28 12.19 4.81
N GLU A 295 17.37 12.92 3.69
CA GLU A 295 18.30 14.03 3.52
C GLU A 295 17.98 15.21 4.43
N THR A 296 16.70 15.51 4.62
CA THR A 296 16.26 16.76 5.29
C THR A 296 16.00 16.60 6.77
N ILE A 297 15.35 15.49 7.18
CA ILE A 297 14.96 15.25 8.58
C ILE A 297 15.49 13.94 9.15
N GLY A 298 16.30 13.20 8.38
CA GLY A 298 16.97 11.99 8.86
C GLY A 298 16.06 10.77 9.07
N SER A 299 14.85 10.75 8.50
CA SER A 299 13.90 9.64 8.65
C SER A 299 13.08 9.46 7.39
N GLY A 300 12.90 8.21 6.93
CA GLY A 300 12.11 7.89 5.74
C GLY A 300 10.61 7.68 5.99
N ALA A 301 10.12 7.90 7.21
CA ALA A 301 8.75 7.60 7.60
C ALA A 301 7.90 8.84 7.89
N VAL A 302 6.59 8.64 8.02
CA VAL A 302 5.64 9.67 8.46
C VAL A 302 5.97 10.16 9.87
N THR A 303 5.64 11.41 10.16
CA THR A 303 5.94 12.02 11.47
C THR A 303 4.80 11.92 12.46
N ASN A 304 3.56 11.75 11.97
CA ASN A 304 2.33 11.63 12.76
C ASN A 304 1.44 10.50 12.21
N VAL A 305 0.43 10.09 12.96
CA VAL A 305 -0.64 9.22 12.47
C VAL A 305 -1.66 10.03 11.66
N PHE A 306 -2.31 9.42 10.64
CA PHE A 306 -3.26 10.16 9.79
C PHE A 306 -4.50 10.66 10.56
N ALA A 307 -4.93 9.94 11.61
CA ALA A 307 -6.05 10.34 12.45
C ALA A 307 -5.78 11.67 13.19
N ASP A 308 -4.52 12.09 13.30
CA ASP A 308 -4.12 13.36 13.93
C ASP A 308 -4.63 14.60 13.15
N VAL A 309 -5.09 14.41 11.91
CA VAL A 309 -5.77 15.45 11.12
C VAL A 309 -6.97 16.07 11.86
N ALA A 310 -7.59 15.34 12.77
CA ALA A 310 -8.68 15.84 13.61
C ALA A 310 -8.25 17.00 14.54
N ARG A 311 -6.95 17.20 14.72
CA ARG A 311 -6.35 18.28 15.56
C ARG A 311 -5.66 19.37 14.73
N ALA A 312 -5.67 19.24 13.41
CA ALA A 312 -5.06 20.20 12.51
C ALA A 312 -6.02 21.35 12.16
N ASP A 313 -5.52 22.60 12.16
CA ASP A 313 -6.25 23.75 11.63
C ASP A 313 -6.31 23.70 10.10
N VAL A 314 -5.23 23.21 9.48
CA VAL A 314 -5.10 23.05 8.03
C VAL A 314 -4.67 21.62 7.69
N ALA A 315 -5.34 21.00 6.75
CA ALA A 315 -4.91 19.78 6.06
C ALA A 315 -4.54 20.12 4.62
N LEU A 316 -3.28 19.88 4.22
CA LEU A 316 -2.83 20.04 2.84
C LEU A 316 -2.77 18.67 2.18
N LEU A 317 -3.58 18.44 1.17
CA LEU A 317 -3.57 17.25 0.31
C LEU A 317 -2.98 17.59 -1.05
N THR A 318 -1.94 16.87 -1.46
CA THR A 318 -1.29 17.15 -2.74
C THR A 318 -0.90 15.87 -3.50
N GLY A 319 -1.19 15.82 -4.80
CA GLY A 319 -0.88 14.69 -5.66
C GLY A 319 -1.45 13.36 -5.17
N THR A 320 -2.66 13.37 -4.57
CA THR A 320 -3.31 12.17 -4.04
C THR A 320 -4.83 12.26 -4.06
N ASN A 321 -5.48 11.32 -4.74
CA ASN A 321 -6.93 11.10 -4.61
C ASN A 321 -7.20 10.13 -3.45
N THR A 322 -7.12 10.64 -2.22
CA THR A 322 -7.21 9.83 -1.00
C THR A 322 -8.55 9.11 -0.87
N ALA A 323 -9.64 9.69 -1.38
CA ALA A 323 -10.96 9.04 -1.41
C ALA A 323 -10.95 7.71 -2.20
N SER A 324 -10.11 7.60 -3.24
CA SER A 324 -9.99 6.39 -4.05
C SER A 324 -8.89 5.44 -3.58
N ASN A 325 -7.71 5.96 -3.21
CA ASN A 325 -6.55 5.13 -2.92
C ASN A 325 -6.44 4.73 -1.43
N HIS A 326 -6.89 5.58 -0.50
CA HIS A 326 -6.93 5.34 0.96
C HIS A 326 -8.31 5.70 1.54
N PRO A 327 -9.41 5.04 1.12
CA PRO A 327 -10.77 5.53 1.37
C PRO A 327 -11.09 5.73 2.85
N VAL A 328 -10.60 4.86 3.74
CA VAL A 328 -10.84 5.01 5.20
C VAL A 328 -10.08 6.21 5.76
N ALA A 329 -8.83 6.46 5.36
CA ALA A 329 -8.13 7.69 5.76
C ALA A 329 -8.85 8.96 5.26
N ALA A 330 -9.46 8.91 4.06
CA ALA A 330 -10.26 10.02 3.55
C ALA A 330 -11.47 10.34 4.44
N THR A 331 -12.05 9.35 5.11
CA THR A 331 -13.17 9.61 6.05
C THR A 331 -12.73 10.47 7.23
N PHE A 332 -11.52 10.27 7.75
CA PHE A 332 -10.96 11.11 8.82
C PHE A 332 -10.71 12.55 8.36
N ILE A 333 -10.23 12.72 7.11
CA ILE A 333 -10.02 14.04 6.52
C ILE A 333 -11.35 14.77 6.31
N LYS A 334 -12.35 14.10 5.73
CA LYS A 334 -13.70 14.66 5.54
C LYS A 334 -14.33 15.04 6.88
N GLU A 335 -14.20 14.17 7.90
CA GLU A 335 -14.70 14.42 9.24
C GLU A 335 -14.03 15.62 9.90
N ALA A 336 -12.71 15.74 9.81
CA ALA A 336 -11.95 16.89 10.30
C ALA A 336 -12.41 18.19 9.61
N THR A 337 -12.61 18.16 8.30
CA THR A 337 -13.11 19.31 7.53
C THR A 337 -14.53 19.73 7.97
N ARG A 338 -15.45 18.79 8.20
CA ARG A 338 -16.77 19.10 8.77
C ARG A 338 -16.70 19.72 10.17
N ARG A 339 -15.61 19.46 10.91
CA ARG A 339 -15.37 20.03 12.24
C ARG A 339 -14.62 21.35 12.23
N GLY A 340 -14.20 21.85 11.07
CA GLY A 340 -13.60 23.17 10.91
C GLY A 340 -12.15 23.19 10.41
N THR A 341 -11.48 22.04 10.25
CA THR A 341 -10.17 21.97 9.59
C THR A 341 -10.28 22.49 8.15
N LYS A 342 -9.46 23.47 7.78
CA LYS A 342 -9.40 23.99 6.41
C LYS A 342 -8.66 23.02 5.52
N LEU A 343 -9.34 22.48 4.50
CA LEU A 343 -8.73 21.55 3.55
C LEU A 343 -8.22 22.32 2.34
N ILE A 344 -6.95 22.15 2.02
CA ILE A 344 -6.32 22.63 0.78
C ILE A 344 -6.02 21.41 -0.08
N VAL A 345 -6.53 21.38 -1.31
CA VAL A 345 -6.29 20.30 -2.28
C VAL A 345 -5.51 20.87 -3.45
N VAL A 346 -4.34 20.28 -3.73
CA VAL A 346 -3.48 20.62 -4.88
C VAL A 346 -3.34 19.38 -5.75
N ASP A 347 -3.92 19.40 -6.94
CA ASP A 347 -3.88 18.25 -7.86
C ASP A 347 -4.02 18.72 -9.31
N VAL A 348 -3.62 17.88 -10.25
CA VAL A 348 -3.76 18.15 -11.70
C VAL A 348 -5.18 17.96 -12.21
N ARG A 349 -6.04 17.32 -11.42
CA ARG A 349 -7.47 17.10 -11.74
C ARG A 349 -8.35 17.26 -10.51
N ARG A 350 -9.56 17.74 -10.73
CA ARG A 350 -10.59 17.78 -9.68
C ARG A 350 -11.04 16.36 -9.32
N HIS A 351 -11.10 16.04 -8.04
CA HIS A 351 -11.63 14.80 -7.49
C HIS A 351 -12.50 15.09 -6.26
N GLU A 352 -13.15 14.05 -5.71
CA GLU A 352 -14.18 14.16 -4.66
C GLU A 352 -13.77 15.05 -3.47
N LEU A 353 -12.52 14.97 -2.98
CA LEU A 353 -12.10 15.79 -1.84
C LEU A 353 -12.00 17.28 -2.15
N ALA A 354 -11.95 17.67 -3.43
CA ALA A 354 -12.02 19.08 -3.81
C ALA A 354 -13.37 19.72 -3.48
N ASP A 355 -14.43 18.92 -3.32
CA ASP A 355 -15.76 19.42 -2.94
C ASP A 355 -15.84 19.76 -1.44
N PHE A 356 -14.91 19.24 -0.64
CA PHE A 356 -14.73 19.56 0.78
C PHE A 356 -13.68 20.67 1.00
N ALA A 357 -12.94 21.06 -0.03
CA ALA A 357 -11.79 21.93 0.10
C ALA A 357 -12.17 23.40 0.31
N THR A 358 -11.44 24.07 1.19
CA THR A 358 -11.42 25.54 1.31
C THR A 358 -10.74 26.15 0.09
N HIS A 359 -9.66 25.49 -0.39
CA HIS A 359 -8.93 25.87 -1.61
C HIS A 359 -8.68 24.63 -2.48
N PHE A 360 -8.95 24.77 -3.77
CA PHE A 360 -8.58 23.77 -4.77
C PHE A 360 -7.71 24.39 -5.85
N ALA A 361 -6.43 24.09 -5.82
CA ALA A 361 -5.45 24.52 -6.82
C ALA A 361 -5.24 23.44 -7.87
N GLN A 362 -5.75 23.66 -9.10
CA GLN A 362 -5.54 22.75 -10.23
C GLN A 362 -4.30 23.16 -10.98
N ILE A 363 -3.14 22.66 -10.54
CA ILE A 363 -1.84 22.98 -11.16
C ILE A 363 -1.62 22.23 -12.49
N LYS A 364 -0.77 22.78 -13.35
CA LYS A 364 -0.27 22.06 -14.51
C LYS A 364 0.63 20.89 -14.08
N PRO A 365 0.60 19.73 -14.76
CA PRO A 365 1.50 18.61 -14.44
C PRO A 365 2.98 19.02 -14.42
N GLY A 366 3.76 18.58 -13.42
CA GLY A 366 5.18 18.86 -13.29
C GLY A 366 5.55 20.27 -12.82
N THR A 367 4.59 21.02 -12.26
CA THR A 367 4.83 22.39 -11.79
C THR A 367 4.73 22.55 -10.26
N ASP A 368 4.74 21.44 -9.52
CA ASP A 368 4.61 21.39 -8.07
C ASP A 368 5.66 22.27 -7.38
N VAL A 369 6.94 22.15 -7.78
CA VAL A 369 8.03 22.95 -7.21
C VAL A 369 7.76 24.45 -7.38
N ALA A 370 7.33 24.90 -8.56
CA ALA A 370 7.07 26.31 -8.81
C ALA A 370 5.89 26.82 -7.96
N PHE A 371 4.81 26.02 -7.84
CA PHE A 371 3.66 26.35 -7.03
C PHE A 371 4.04 26.50 -5.55
N TYR A 372 4.74 25.51 -4.96
CA TYR A 372 5.13 25.56 -3.55
C TYR A 372 6.18 26.63 -3.26
N ASN A 373 7.10 26.88 -4.19
CA ASN A 373 8.04 28.02 -4.10
C ASN A 373 7.29 29.36 -4.07
N GLY A 374 6.27 29.54 -4.91
CA GLY A 374 5.40 30.72 -4.86
C GLY A 374 4.64 30.88 -3.54
N VAL A 375 4.13 29.78 -2.98
CA VAL A 375 3.50 29.79 -1.64
C VAL A 375 4.51 30.17 -0.57
N MET A 376 5.70 29.57 -0.57
CA MET A 376 6.76 29.86 0.41
C MET A 376 7.32 31.28 0.27
N HIS A 377 7.38 31.81 -0.96
CA HIS A 377 7.74 33.22 -1.18
C HIS A 377 6.81 34.16 -0.41
N VAL A 378 5.49 33.96 -0.52
CA VAL A 378 4.51 34.80 0.20
C VAL A 378 4.65 34.67 1.70
N LEU A 379 4.86 33.46 2.23
CA LEU A 379 5.07 33.24 3.65
C LEU A 379 6.25 34.06 4.19
N ILE A 380 7.36 34.12 3.42
CA ILE A 380 8.54 34.90 3.80
C ILE A 380 8.26 36.41 3.63
N ALA A 381 7.70 36.84 2.49
CA ALA A 381 7.47 38.24 2.19
C ALA A 381 6.46 38.93 3.15
N GLU A 382 5.48 38.15 3.66
CA GLU A 382 4.46 38.64 4.60
C GLU A 382 4.78 38.29 6.07
N ASP A 383 5.99 37.78 6.34
CA ASP A 383 6.46 37.41 7.70
C ASP A 383 5.54 36.38 8.41
N LEU A 384 5.06 35.39 7.67
CA LEU A 384 4.17 34.32 8.12
C LEU A 384 4.93 33.00 8.38
N ILE A 385 6.17 33.10 8.84
CA ILE A 385 7.07 31.98 9.13
C ILE A 385 7.35 31.88 10.63
N ASP A 386 7.77 30.71 11.09
CA ASP A 386 8.17 30.48 12.48
C ASP A 386 9.68 30.70 12.65
N HIS A 387 10.08 31.91 12.99
CA HIS A 387 11.49 32.29 13.16
C HIS A 387 12.18 31.48 14.25
N ASP A 388 11.53 31.24 15.39
CA ASP A 388 12.12 30.49 16.50
C ASP A 388 12.41 29.04 16.10
N PHE A 389 11.46 28.38 15.38
CA PHE A 389 11.67 27.04 14.85
C PHE A 389 12.79 27.01 13.79
N ILE A 390 12.83 27.99 12.90
CA ILE A 390 13.87 28.10 11.87
C ILE A 390 15.24 28.21 12.52
N ASP A 391 15.42 29.12 13.47
CA ASP A 391 16.70 29.42 14.10
C ASP A 391 17.20 28.27 14.99
N THR A 392 16.28 27.62 15.73
CA THR A 392 16.65 26.61 16.73
C THR A 392 16.64 25.18 16.17
N ARG A 393 15.76 24.88 15.21
CA ARG A 393 15.47 23.52 14.75
C ARG A 393 15.88 23.22 13.31
N SER A 394 16.39 24.21 12.57
CA SER A 394 16.73 24.02 11.17
C SER A 394 18.08 24.62 10.76
N THR A 395 18.52 24.32 9.54
CA THR A 395 19.75 24.84 8.92
C THR A 395 19.51 25.17 7.46
N ASN A 396 20.35 26.04 6.90
CA ASN A 396 20.38 26.43 5.47
C ASN A 396 19.14 27.21 4.99
N PHE A 397 18.46 27.94 5.88
CA PHE A 397 17.27 28.70 5.52
C PHE A 397 17.58 29.87 4.57
N GLU A 398 18.71 30.57 4.76
CA GLU A 398 19.08 31.73 3.97
C GLU A 398 19.19 31.38 2.47
N ALA A 399 19.78 30.25 2.15
CA ALA A 399 19.93 29.82 0.74
C ALA A 399 18.56 29.56 0.08
N LEU A 400 17.61 29.01 0.83
CA LEU A 400 16.23 28.82 0.34
C LEU A 400 15.52 30.17 0.21
N ARG A 401 15.61 31.04 1.22
CA ARG A 401 15.00 32.38 1.20
C ARG A 401 15.45 33.18 -0.01
N ASP A 402 16.76 33.21 -0.27
CA ASP A 402 17.35 34.00 -1.36
C ASP A 402 16.84 33.51 -2.72
N LEU A 403 16.76 32.18 -2.94
CA LEU A 403 16.16 31.60 -4.15
C LEU A 403 14.68 32.01 -4.29
N LEU A 404 13.90 31.87 -3.20
CA LEU A 404 12.46 32.13 -3.25
C LEU A 404 12.14 33.59 -3.55
N LEU A 405 12.85 34.52 -2.88
CA LEU A 405 12.59 35.95 -3.05
C LEU A 405 13.06 36.49 -4.41
N SER A 406 14.11 35.90 -5.01
CA SER A 406 14.58 36.32 -6.34
C SER A 406 13.73 35.82 -7.50
N ASP A 407 13.26 34.54 -7.44
CA ASP A 407 12.83 33.83 -8.65
C ASP A 407 11.36 33.34 -8.60
N TYR A 408 10.67 33.45 -7.45
CA TYR A 408 9.37 32.84 -7.26
C TYR A 408 8.32 33.76 -6.65
N SER A 409 8.22 35.03 -7.13
CA SER A 409 7.04 35.82 -6.79
C SER A 409 5.76 35.09 -7.21
N PRO A 410 4.61 35.35 -6.58
CA PRO A 410 3.35 34.73 -7.00
C PRO A 410 3.05 34.88 -8.51
N GLU A 411 3.43 36.02 -9.11
CA GLU A 411 3.27 36.28 -10.53
C GLU A 411 4.19 35.40 -11.39
N GLN A 412 5.44 35.20 -10.97
CA GLN A 412 6.37 34.29 -11.64
C GLN A 412 5.87 32.83 -11.53
N ALA A 413 5.43 32.41 -10.34
CA ALA A 413 4.87 31.09 -10.12
C ALA A 413 3.60 30.84 -10.94
N GLU A 414 2.70 31.86 -11.07
CA GLU A 414 1.49 31.80 -11.91
C GLU A 414 1.83 31.45 -13.35
N THR A 415 2.85 32.08 -13.94
CA THR A 415 3.22 31.83 -15.35
C THR A 415 3.59 30.37 -15.59
N ILE A 416 4.16 29.70 -14.58
CA ILE A 416 4.61 28.31 -14.64
C ILE A 416 3.45 27.36 -14.30
N CYS A 417 2.87 27.49 -13.11
CA CYS A 417 1.90 26.52 -12.58
C CYS A 417 0.46 26.74 -13.04
N GLY A 418 0.13 27.95 -13.50
CA GLY A 418 -1.19 28.31 -14.00
C GLY A 418 -2.22 28.64 -12.90
N ILE A 419 -1.79 28.77 -11.64
CA ILE A 419 -2.64 29.23 -10.53
C ILE A 419 -2.47 30.73 -10.39
N ALA A 420 -3.59 31.46 -10.32
CA ALA A 420 -3.56 32.91 -10.19
C ALA A 420 -2.76 33.37 -8.96
N ALA A 421 -1.95 34.43 -9.11
CA ALA A 421 -1.09 34.96 -8.05
C ALA A 421 -1.87 35.26 -6.76
N ASP A 422 -3.10 35.76 -6.87
CA ASP A 422 -3.96 36.06 -5.72
C ASP A 422 -4.43 34.77 -5.01
N GLU A 423 -4.65 33.67 -5.73
CA GLU A 423 -4.98 32.37 -5.13
C GLU A 423 -3.74 31.80 -4.43
N ILE A 424 -2.55 31.92 -5.00
CA ILE A 424 -1.29 31.54 -4.31
C ILE A 424 -1.13 32.30 -3.00
N ARG A 425 -1.40 33.63 -2.99
CA ARG A 425 -1.38 34.43 -1.75
C ARG A 425 -2.44 34.00 -0.75
N SER A 426 -3.65 33.69 -1.22
CA SER A 426 -4.75 33.23 -0.36
C SER A 426 -4.41 31.91 0.32
N ILE A 427 -3.86 30.95 -0.42
CA ILE A 427 -3.39 29.65 0.10
C ILE A 427 -2.28 29.87 1.12
N ALA A 428 -1.26 30.68 0.78
CA ALA A 428 -0.14 30.97 1.65
C ALA A 428 -0.60 31.60 2.99
N ARG A 429 -1.50 32.59 2.94
CA ARG A 429 -2.06 33.21 4.15
C ARG A 429 -2.89 32.21 4.97
N THR A 430 -3.63 31.33 4.33
CA THR A 430 -4.37 30.26 5.03
C THR A 430 -3.44 29.34 5.79
N ILE A 431 -2.28 28.98 5.21
CA ILE A 431 -1.24 28.18 5.84
C ILE A 431 -0.53 28.97 6.96
N GLY A 432 -0.06 30.19 6.67
CA GLY A 432 0.75 30.97 7.59
C GLY A 432 -0.01 31.47 8.83
N GLN A 433 -1.33 31.61 8.75
CA GLN A 433 -2.19 31.97 9.86
C GLN A 433 -2.67 30.78 10.70
N ALA A 434 -2.41 29.56 10.25
CA ALA A 434 -2.80 28.34 10.96
C ALA A 434 -1.85 28.06 12.13
N GLY A 435 -2.42 27.68 13.28
CA GLY A 435 -1.66 27.19 14.41
C GLY A 435 -1.07 25.79 14.19
N SER A 436 -1.64 25.00 13.27
CA SER A 436 -1.19 23.64 12.99
C SER A 436 -1.55 23.21 11.54
N MET A 437 -0.63 22.49 10.89
CA MET A 437 -0.83 21.95 9.55
C MET A 437 -0.27 20.53 9.44
N LEU A 438 -1.09 19.63 8.87
CA LEU A 438 -0.68 18.27 8.49
C LEU A 438 -0.69 18.12 6.98
N ILE A 439 0.43 17.69 6.40
CA ILE A 439 0.60 17.56 4.95
C ILE A 439 0.51 16.10 4.53
N PHE A 440 -0.40 15.79 3.62
CA PHE A 440 -0.57 14.47 3.00
C PHE A 440 -0.19 14.52 1.54
N TRP A 441 0.59 13.53 1.07
CA TRP A 441 0.86 13.40 -0.36
C TRP A 441 0.94 11.95 -0.82
N GLY A 442 0.72 11.75 -2.11
CA GLY A 442 0.80 10.46 -2.76
C GLY A 442 1.81 10.42 -3.90
N MET A 443 1.60 9.47 -4.81
CA MET A 443 2.46 9.25 -5.97
C MET A 443 2.45 10.42 -6.97
N GLY A 444 1.39 11.26 -6.98
CA GLY A 444 1.35 12.48 -7.79
C GLY A 444 2.47 13.48 -7.45
N ILE A 445 3.02 13.43 -6.25
CA ILE A 445 4.22 14.17 -5.85
C ILE A 445 5.49 13.36 -6.13
N ALA A 446 5.51 12.08 -5.75
CA ALA A 446 6.74 11.29 -5.71
C ALA A 446 7.15 10.71 -7.06
N GLN A 447 6.19 10.39 -7.93
CA GLN A 447 6.40 9.64 -9.18
C GLN A 447 6.65 10.57 -10.39
N HIS A 448 7.53 11.54 -10.19
CA HIS A 448 8.00 12.50 -11.20
C HIS A 448 9.52 12.48 -11.30
N THR A 449 10.08 12.96 -12.42
CA THR A 449 11.53 13.23 -12.53
C THR A 449 12.00 14.22 -11.46
N THR A 450 11.13 15.15 -11.06
CA THR A 450 11.32 16.12 -9.97
C THR A 450 10.77 15.65 -8.63
N GLY A 451 10.42 14.37 -8.47
CA GLY A 451 9.70 13.88 -7.28
C GLY A 451 10.41 14.13 -5.94
N THR A 452 11.75 14.07 -5.93
CA THR A 452 12.54 14.40 -4.74
C THR A 452 12.43 15.89 -4.40
N ASP A 453 12.51 16.78 -5.37
CA ASP A 453 12.39 18.23 -5.18
C ASP A 453 10.96 18.62 -4.78
N ASN A 454 9.95 17.98 -5.36
CA ASN A 454 8.56 18.15 -4.93
C ASN A 454 8.40 17.85 -3.42
N ALA A 455 8.94 16.70 -2.96
CA ALA A 455 8.89 16.34 -1.54
C ALA A 455 9.72 17.29 -0.66
N ARG A 456 10.89 17.75 -1.11
CA ARG A 456 11.71 18.76 -0.41
C ARG A 456 10.96 20.07 -0.20
N CYS A 457 10.17 20.52 -1.19
CA CYS A 457 9.33 21.71 -1.05
C CYS A 457 8.27 21.54 0.05
N LEU A 458 7.61 20.38 0.12
CA LEU A 458 6.63 20.09 1.18
C LEU A 458 7.28 20.03 2.57
N ILE A 459 8.47 19.43 2.67
CA ILE A 459 9.24 19.41 3.92
C ILE A 459 9.66 20.81 4.31
N SER A 460 10.16 21.62 3.37
CA SER A 460 10.55 23.01 3.60
C SER A 460 9.36 23.86 4.08
N LEU A 461 8.18 23.68 3.46
CA LEU A 461 6.94 24.34 3.88
C LEU A 461 6.57 23.99 5.33
N CYS A 462 6.70 22.70 5.70
CA CYS A 462 6.44 22.23 7.06
C CYS A 462 7.44 22.77 8.08
N LEU A 463 8.74 22.81 7.74
CA LEU A 463 9.81 23.33 8.61
C LEU A 463 9.69 24.84 8.82
N MET A 464 9.46 25.64 7.75
CA MET A 464 9.41 27.09 7.86
C MET A 464 8.20 27.62 8.63
N THR A 465 7.15 26.82 8.73
CA THR A 465 5.93 27.17 9.49
C THR A 465 5.88 26.50 10.87
N GLY A 466 6.97 25.86 11.34
CA GLY A 466 7.06 25.19 12.63
C GLY A 466 6.09 24.04 12.81
N ASN A 467 5.60 23.44 11.72
CA ASN A 467 4.57 22.40 11.72
C ASN A 467 5.17 20.99 11.87
N MET A 468 5.95 20.77 12.95
CA MET A 468 6.63 19.51 13.21
C MET A 468 6.68 19.19 14.71
N GLY A 469 6.49 17.91 15.05
CA GLY A 469 6.76 17.40 16.40
C GLY A 469 5.70 17.72 17.46
N ARG A 470 4.51 18.16 17.06
CA ARG A 470 3.38 18.47 17.95
C ARG A 470 2.04 17.98 17.35
N PRO A 471 0.97 17.86 18.15
CA PRO A 471 -0.33 17.39 17.67
C PRO A 471 -0.88 18.23 16.51
N GLY A 472 -1.47 17.56 15.52
CA GLY A 472 -2.08 18.21 14.35
C GLY A 472 -1.06 18.74 13.33
N THR A 473 0.23 18.40 13.47
CA THR A 473 1.28 18.88 12.57
C THR A 473 2.08 17.72 11.97
N GLY A 474 2.75 17.96 10.84
CA GLY A 474 3.74 17.04 10.31
C GLY A 474 3.55 16.64 8.85
N LEU A 475 4.28 15.59 8.49
CA LEU A 475 4.45 15.09 7.14
C LEU A 475 3.91 13.65 7.05
N HIS A 476 2.99 13.42 6.11
CA HIS A 476 2.34 12.13 5.97
C HIS A 476 2.32 11.64 4.51
N PRO A 477 3.45 11.11 3.97
CA PRO A 477 3.42 10.38 2.71
C PRO A 477 2.52 9.14 2.82
N LEU A 478 1.43 9.12 2.08
CA LEU A 478 0.44 8.04 2.07
C LEU A 478 1.00 6.82 1.33
N ARG A 479 1.43 5.80 2.07
CA ARG A 479 1.97 4.55 1.50
C ARG A 479 0.89 3.78 0.76
N GLY A 480 1.15 3.35 -0.48
CA GLY A 480 0.15 2.71 -1.35
C GLY A 480 -0.26 1.32 -0.86
N GLN A 481 0.65 0.35 -0.93
CA GLN A 481 0.38 -1.03 -0.52
C GLN A 481 0.38 -1.18 1.00
N ASN A 482 -0.17 -2.30 1.47
CA ASN A 482 -0.37 -2.60 2.89
C ASN A 482 0.94 -2.66 3.70
N ASN A 483 2.06 -3.05 3.09
CA ASN A 483 3.35 -3.21 3.77
C ASN A 483 4.52 -2.46 3.09
N VAL A 484 4.25 -1.41 2.33
CA VAL A 484 5.31 -0.60 1.70
C VAL A 484 6.26 0.01 2.73
N GLN A 485 5.73 0.45 3.87
CA GLN A 485 6.56 0.95 4.97
C GLN A 485 7.43 -0.18 5.52
N GLY A 486 6.83 -1.31 5.89
CA GLY A 486 7.54 -2.43 6.50
C GLY A 486 8.56 -3.11 5.58
N ALA A 487 8.25 -3.25 4.29
CA ALA A 487 9.20 -3.78 3.32
C ALA A 487 10.47 -2.90 3.20
N SER A 488 10.29 -1.57 3.24
CA SER A 488 11.41 -0.63 3.29
C SER A 488 12.17 -0.72 4.63
N ASP A 489 11.44 -0.78 5.74
CA ASP A 489 12.01 -0.92 7.09
C ASP A 489 12.80 -2.24 7.25
N ALA A 490 12.35 -3.31 6.58
CA ALA A 490 13.00 -4.61 6.56
C ALA A 490 14.24 -4.69 5.64
N GLY A 491 14.55 -3.61 4.90
CA GLY A 491 15.79 -3.50 4.12
C GLY A 491 15.69 -3.95 2.67
N LEU A 492 14.49 -4.02 2.06
CA LEU A 492 14.34 -4.26 0.61
C LEU A 492 14.74 -3.04 -0.23
N ILE A 493 15.85 -2.40 0.10
CA ILE A 493 16.39 -1.20 -0.57
C ILE A 493 17.89 -1.43 -0.80
N PRO A 494 18.43 -1.16 -2.00
CA PRO A 494 19.80 -1.58 -2.37
C PRO A 494 20.92 -0.97 -1.51
N ILE A 495 20.68 0.21 -0.92
CA ILE A 495 21.70 0.99 -0.22
C ILE A 495 21.65 0.84 1.32
N VAL A 496 20.64 0.15 1.87
CA VAL A 496 20.46 0.03 3.31
C VAL A 496 20.10 -1.39 3.74
N TYR A 497 20.57 -1.79 4.91
CA TYR A 497 20.07 -2.90 5.71
C TYR A 497 18.76 -2.53 6.41
N PRO A 498 18.11 -3.46 7.13
CA PRO A 498 16.94 -3.16 7.96
C PRO A 498 17.12 -1.90 8.81
N ASP A 499 16.02 -1.15 8.98
CA ASP A 499 15.98 0.12 9.72
C ASP A 499 16.86 1.23 9.12
N TYR A 500 16.96 1.27 7.78
CA TYR A 500 17.70 2.27 7.00
C TYR A 500 19.19 2.38 7.34
N GLN A 501 19.79 1.32 7.87
CA GLN A 501 21.22 1.26 8.20
C GLN A 501 22.06 1.11 6.93
N SER A 502 23.02 2.01 6.71
CA SER A 502 23.80 2.06 5.45
C SER A 502 24.63 0.80 5.22
N VAL A 503 24.60 0.24 4.00
CA VAL A 503 25.47 -0.89 3.61
C VAL A 503 26.94 -0.48 3.51
N ALA A 504 27.22 0.80 3.28
CA ALA A 504 28.57 1.35 3.18
C ALA A 504 29.24 1.55 4.56
N ASP A 505 28.46 1.55 5.67
CA ASP A 505 29.00 1.70 7.02
C ASP A 505 29.65 0.37 7.49
N PRO A 506 30.96 0.35 7.77
CA PRO A 506 31.65 -0.87 8.18
C PRO A 506 31.16 -1.47 9.51
N GLU A 507 30.75 -0.63 10.46
CA GLU A 507 30.30 -1.13 11.76
C GLU A 507 28.89 -1.73 11.65
N VAL A 508 28.03 -1.11 10.85
CA VAL A 508 26.73 -1.66 10.51
C VAL A 508 26.89 -3.00 9.78
N ARG A 509 27.76 -3.04 8.76
CA ARG A 509 28.00 -4.28 8.00
C ARG A 509 28.49 -5.42 8.90
N LYS A 510 29.49 -5.20 9.75
CA LYS A 510 29.98 -6.18 10.71
C LYS A 510 28.88 -6.71 11.64
N LYS A 511 27.93 -5.85 12.05
CA LYS A 511 26.80 -6.27 12.86
C LYS A 511 25.95 -7.32 12.13
N PHE A 512 25.61 -7.07 10.85
CA PHE A 512 24.81 -7.99 10.04
C PHE A 512 25.63 -9.24 9.61
N GLU A 513 26.92 -9.11 9.29
CA GLU A 513 27.83 -10.24 9.02
C GLU A 513 27.89 -11.22 10.21
N LYS A 514 27.99 -10.67 11.42
CA LYS A 514 27.96 -11.48 12.64
C LYS A 514 26.61 -12.16 12.85
N ALA A 515 25.51 -11.43 12.66
CA ALA A 515 24.17 -11.96 12.88
C ALA A 515 23.79 -13.06 11.89
N TRP A 516 24.19 -12.89 10.62
CA TRP A 516 23.86 -13.83 9.54
C TRP A 516 24.95 -14.86 9.28
N ASN A 517 26.09 -14.76 9.96
CA ASN A 517 27.28 -15.60 9.76
C ASN A 517 27.67 -15.68 8.26
N ALA A 518 27.75 -14.54 7.59
CA ALA A 518 28.04 -14.42 6.16
C ALA A 518 28.86 -13.16 5.87
N GLU A 519 29.69 -13.21 4.83
CA GLU A 519 30.36 -12.03 4.29
C GLU A 519 29.38 -11.22 3.45
N LEU A 520 29.38 -9.88 3.61
CA LEU A 520 28.44 -8.98 2.95
C LEU A 520 29.15 -7.94 2.09
N SER A 521 28.57 -7.62 0.94
CA SER A 521 29.10 -6.55 0.07
C SER A 521 28.97 -5.17 0.72
N SER A 522 30.00 -4.34 0.53
CA SER A 522 30.02 -2.93 0.92
C SER A 522 29.43 -2.02 -0.15
N ASP A 523 29.31 -2.53 -1.37
CA ASP A 523 28.93 -1.72 -2.53
C ASP A 523 27.41 -1.52 -2.55
N PRO A 524 26.92 -0.31 -2.86
CA PRO A 524 25.50 -0.09 -3.12
C PRO A 524 25.02 -1.01 -4.25
N GLY A 525 23.83 -1.58 -4.07
CA GLY A 525 23.21 -2.38 -5.12
C GLY A 525 22.51 -1.53 -6.17
N LEU A 526 22.10 -2.20 -7.24
CA LEU A 526 21.31 -1.61 -8.32
C LEU A 526 19.84 -1.43 -7.90
N THR A 527 19.24 -0.31 -8.33
CA THR A 527 17.79 -0.10 -8.24
C THR A 527 17.05 -0.97 -9.27
N VAL A 528 15.75 -1.17 -9.11
CA VAL A 528 14.96 -2.01 -10.04
C VAL A 528 15.10 -1.55 -11.50
N VAL A 529 15.14 -0.23 -11.75
CA VAL A 529 15.31 0.31 -13.11
C VAL A 529 16.69 0.01 -13.67
N GLU A 530 17.72 0.07 -12.82
CA GLU A 530 19.11 -0.28 -13.17
C GLU A 530 19.27 -1.79 -13.33
N ILE A 531 18.61 -2.62 -12.50
CA ILE A 531 18.59 -4.08 -12.65
C ILE A 531 18.02 -4.47 -14.03
N MET A 532 16.92 -3.85 -14.48
CA MET A 532 16.39 -4.09 -15.83
C MET A 532 17.36 -3.66 -16.93
N GLN A 533 18.11 -2.57 -16.74
CA GLN A 533 19.15 -2.15 -17.68
C GLN A 533 20.34 -3.13 -17.67
N ALA A 534 20.78 -3.58 -16.50
CA ALA A 534 21.87 -4.54 -16.32
C ALA A 534 21.51 -5.93 -16.90
N ALA A 535 20.23 -6.31 -16.88
CA ALA A 535 19.76 -7.51 -17.58
C ALA A 535 19.91 -7.41 -19.08
N LEU A 536 19.64 -6.25 -19.70
CA LEU A 536 19.85 -6.03 -21.12
C LEU A 536 21.33 -6.09 -21.54
N SER A 537 22.24 -5.54 -20.72
CA SER A 537 23.68 -5.59 -20.94
C SER A 537 24.31 -6.94 -20.54
N LYS A 538 23.55 -7.87 -19.98
CA LYS A 538 24.04 -9.16 -19.46
C LYS A 538 24.96 -9.04 -18.23
N ASP A 539 24.97 -7.90 -17.56
CA ASP A 539 25.62 -7.74 -16.27
C ASP A 539 24.84 -8.48 -15.17
N VAL A 540 23.48 -8.39 -15.20
CA VAL A 540 22.60 -9.27 -14.44
C VAL A 540 22.08 -10.38 -15.36
N ARG A 541 22.25 -11.62 -14.92
CA ARG A 541 21.94 -12.85 -15.67
C ARG A 541 20.93 -13.75 -14.99
N GLY A 542 20.89 -13.74 -13.66
CA GLY A 542 19.95 -14.50 -12.86
C GLY A 542 19.12 -13.62 -11.96
N MET A 543 17.82 -13.88 -11.88
CA MET A 543 16.90 -13.07 -11.08
C MET A 543 15.86 -13.93 -10.36
N TYR A 544 15.53 -13.52 -9.12
CA TYR A 544 14.40 -14.04 -8.37
C TYR A 544 13.41 -12.90 -8.08
N ILE A 545 12.18 -13.06 -8.56
CA ILE A 545 11.08 -12.09 -8.38
C ILE A 545 10.01 -12.71 -7.49
N MET A 546 9.60 -12.01 -6.45
CA MET A 546 8.58 -12.49 -5.50
C MET A 546 7.44 -11.48 -5.35
N GLY A 547 6.23 -11.88 -5.77
CA GLY A 547 4.99 -11.11 -5.58
C GLY A 547 4.96 -9.78 -6.32
N GLU A 548 5.69 -9.67 -7.44
CA GLU A 548 5.77 -8.47 -8.27
C GLU A 548 5.62 -8.79 -9.76
N ASN A 549 5.05 -7.85 -10.49
CA ASN A 549 4.84 -7.96 -11.93
C ASN A 549 5.50 -6.77 -12.68
N PRO A 550 6.84 -6.72 -12.76
CA PRO A 550 7.56 -5.61 -13.38
C PRO A 550 7.21 -5.40 -14.86
N PHE A 551 6.72 -6.42 -15.56
CA PHE A 551 6.24 -6.24 -16.95
C PHE A 551 5.13 -5.18 -17.05
N ILE A 552 4.28 -5.07 -16.02
CA ILE A 552 3.18 -4.10 -15.96
C ILE A 552 3.54 -2.85 -15.15
N SER A 553 4.28 -3.02 -14.05
CA SER A 553 4.54 -1.93 -13.10
C SER A 553 5.70 -1.03 -13.49
N ASP A 554 6.70 -1.55 -14.19
CA ASP A 554 7.91 -0.81 -14.49
C ASP A 554 7.76 0.06 -15.75
N PRO A 555 8.46 1.20 -15.81
CA PRO A 555 8.41 2.08 -16.97
C PRO A 555 9.04 1.41 -18.20
N ASN A 556 8.47 1.68 -19.39
CA ASN A 556 8.90 1.14 -20.66
C ASN A 556 8.80 -0.40 -20.77
N SER A 557 7.58 -0.90 -20.94
CA SER A 557 7.29 -2.35 -21.05
C SER A 557 8.06 -3.06 -22.17
N ASN A 558 8.47 -2.37 -23.26
CA ASN A 558 9.33 -2.96 -24.28
C ASN A 558 10.74 -3.22 -23.78
N LYS A 559 11.29 -2.30 -22.97
CA LYS A 559 12.58 -2.50 -22.29
C LYS A 559 12.50 -3.67 -21.31
N VAL A 560 11.44 -3.72 -20.49
CA VAL A 560 11.25 -4.78 -19.52
C VAL A 560 11.09 -6.15 -20.19
N ARG A 561 10.29 -6.24 -21.28
CA ARG A 561 10.17 -7.46 -22.10
C ARG A 561 11.54 -7.95 -22.56
N ALA A 562 12.34 -7.08 -23.14
CA ALA A 562 13.67 -7.43 -23.63
C ALA A 562 14.59 -7.86 -22.49
N ALA A 563 14.55 -7.17 -21.34
CA ALA A 563 15.32 -7.50 -20.17
C ALA A 563 14.98 -8.90 -19.61
N LEU A 564 13.69 -9.18 -19.38
CA LEU A 564 13.23 -10.48 -18.87
C LEU A 564 13.56 -11.63 -19.83
N SER A 565 13.39 -11.42 -21.15
CA SER A 565 13.76 -12.41 -22.18
C SER A 565 15.27 -12.68 -22.21
N SER A 566 16.09 -11.70 -21.85
CA SER A 566 17.57 -11.81 -21.92
C SER A 566 18.16 -12.58 -20.75
N LEU A 567 17.48 -12.71 -19.61
CA LEU A 567 18.00 -13.39 -18.43
C LEU A 567 18.36 -14.86 -18.73
N ASP A 568 19.49 -15.32 -18.26
CA ASP A 568 19.90 -16.71 -18.39
C ASP A 568 19.09 -17.61 -17.45
N PHE A 569 18.58 -17.05 -16.34
CA PHE A 569 17.66 -17.72 -15.43
C PHE A 569 16.75 -16.72 -14.71
N LEU A 570 15.46 -17.06 -14.63
CA LEU A 570 14.43 -16.27 -13.92
C LEU A 570 13.52 -17.22 -13.12
N ALA A 571 13.52 -17.07 -11.81
CA ALA A 571 12.49 -17.66 -10.93
C ALA A 571 11.46 -16.59 -10.57
N VAL A 572 10.17 -16.93 -10.66
CA VAL A 572 9.04 -16.07 -10.28
C VAL A 572 8.20 -16.80 -9.26
N GLN A 573 7.92 -16.15 -8.13
CA GLN A 573 7.01 -16.65 -7.10
C GLN A 573 5.79 -15.73 -7.04
N ASP A 574 4.62 -16.25 -7.36
CA ASP A 574 3.37 -15.46 -7.37
C ASP A 574 2.16 -16.36 -7.11
N ILE A 575 1.02 -15.75 -6.81
CA ILE A 575 -0.25 -16.43 -6.58
C ILE A 575 -1.01 -16.75 -7.88
N PHE A 576 -0.70 -16.05 -8.98
CA PHE A 576 -1.27 -16.21 -10.31
C PHE A 576 -0.18 -16.22 -11.38
N LEU A 577 -0.49 -16.69 -12.57
CA LEU A 577 0.32 -16.37 -13.75
C LEU A 577 0.21 -14.89 -14.06
N THR A 578 1.35 -14.22 -14.08
CA THR A 578 1.47 -12.81 -14.45
C THR A 578 2.20 -12.69 -15.78
N GLU A 579 2.16 -11.50 -16.40
CA GLU A 579 2.92 -11.24 -17.63
C GLU A 579 4.44 -11.40 -17.39
N THR A 580 4.93 -11.15 -16.19
CA THR A 580 6.32 -11.44 -15.81
C THR A 580 6.60 -12.93 -15.75
N ALA A 581 5.65 -13.74 -15.26
CA ALA A 581 5.79 -15.18 -15.16
C ALA A 581 5.91 -15.86 -16.55
N GLU A 582 5.42 -15.24 -17.62
CA GLU A 582 5.62 -15.73 -18.99
C GLU A 582 7.09 -15.88 -19.40
N PHE A 583 8.00 -15.15 -18.77
CA PHE A 583 9.45 -15.19 -19.05
C PHE A 583 10.22 -16.06 -18.04
N ALA A 584 9.55 -16.62 -17.04
CA ALA A 584 10.20 -17.43 -16.02
C ALA A 584 10.70 -18.77 -16.56
N ASP A 585 11.78 -19.28 -15.99
CA ASP A 585 12.23 -20.66 -16.13
C ASP A 585 11.53 -21.55 -15.10
N VAL A 586 11.30 -21.00 -13.89
CA VAL A 586 10.57 -21.67 -12.80
C VAL A 586 9.53 -20.73 -12.23
N ILE A 587 8.30 -21.22 -12.05
CA ILE A 587 7.22 -20.50 -11.37
C ILE A 587 6.89 -21.28 -10.10
N LEU A 588 6.91 -20.58 -8.96
CA LEU A 588 6.65 -21.13 -7.63
C LEU A 588 5.30 -20.60 -7.11
N PRO A 589 4.35 -21.47 -6.72
CA PRO A 589 3.07 -21.03 -6.20
C PRO A 589 3.22 -20.39 -4.81
N ALA A 590 2.88 -19.12 -4.72
CA ALA A 590 2.97 -18.30 -3.51
C ALA A 590 1.73 -18.43 -2.62
N SER A 591 1.88 -18.09 -1.35
CA SER A 591 0.77 -17.89 -0.43
C SER A 591 0.16 -16.50 -0.58
N SER A 592 -1.18 -16.42 -0.60
CA SER A 592 -1.88 -15.16 -0.47
C SER A 592 -1.80 -14.65 0.98
N TYR A 593 -2.18 -13.38 1.18
CA TYR A 593 -2.22 -12.79 2.52
C TYR A 593 -3.16 -13.51 3.50
N PHE A 594 -4.17 -14.22 2.99
CA PHE A 594 -5.13 -14.97 3.79
C PHE A 594 -4.59 -16.33 4.27
N GLU A 595 -3.53 -16.83 3.66
CA GLU A 595 -3.02 -18.20 3.84
C GLU A 595 -1.78 -18.28 4.73
N LYS A 596 -1.37 -17.15 5.29
CA LYS A 596 -0.16 -17.03 6.13
C LYS A 596 -0.36 -16.12 7.32
N THR A 597 0.51 -16.27 8.31
CA THR A 597 0.66 -15.33 9.43
C THR A 597 1.95 -14.54 9.26
N GLY A 598 1.90 -13.24 9.48
CA GLY A 598 3.07 -12.36 9.43
C GLY A 598 2.70 -10.94 9.82
N THR A 599 3.69 -10.08 10.01
CA THR A 599 3.45 -8.69 10.38
C THR A 599 3.47 -7.76 9.16
N CYS A 600 2.73 -6.66 9.26
CA CYS A 600 2.76 -5.55 8.32
C CYS A 600 2.92 -4.24 9.07
N THR A 601 3.64 -3.29 8.46
CA THR A 601 3.75 -1.93 8.97
C THR A 601 3.00 -0.97 8.06
N ASN A 602 1.94 -0.36 8.59
CA ASN A 602 1.09 0.56 7.85
C ASN A 602 1.74 1.95 7.64
N SER A 603 1.02 2.86 6.97
CA SER A 603 1.50 4.23 6.75
C SER A 603 1.80 4.98 8.04
N ASP A 604 1.05 4.75 9.10
CA ASP A 604 1.25 5.36 10.41
C ASP A 604 2.46 4.82 11.20
N ARG A 605 3.23 3.91 10.64
CA ARG A 605 4.30 3.16 11.33
C ARG A 605 3.77 2.13 12.34
N ARG A 606 2.50 1.75 12.24
CA ARG A 606 1.92 0.74 13.12
C ARG A 606 2.22 -0.65 12.59
N VAL A 607 2.91 -1.43 13.41
CA VAL A 607 3.21 -2.85 13.15
C VAL A 607 2.03 -3.67 13.64
N GLN A 608 1.44 -4.46 12.74
CA GLN A 608 0.21 -5.22 13.00
C GLN A 608 0.39 -6.67 12.57
N VAL A 609 -0.19 -7.62 13.30
CA VAL A 609 -0.16 -9.05 12.94
C VAL A 609 -1.33 -9.38 12.01
N GLY A 610 -1.04 -9.75 10.77
CA GLY A 610 -1.97 -10.43 9.88
C GLY A 610 -1.99 -11.93 10.21
N ARG A 611 -3.16 -12.49 10.50
CA ARG A 611 -3.30 -13.91 10.88
C ARG A 611 -3.83 -14.72 9.70
N LYS A 612 -3.39 -15.96 9.60
CA LYS A 612 -3.89 -16.94 8.63
C LYS A 612 -5.40 -17.11 8.78
N VAL A 613 -6.12 -17.02 7.67
CA VAL A 613 -7.58 -17.09 7.56
C VAL A 613 -8.03 -18.33 6.81
N LEU A 614 -7.27 -18.74 5.78
CA LEU A 614 -7.55 -19.83 4.86
C LEU A 614 -6.37 -20.80 4.80
N ASP A 615 -6.64 -22.03 4.41
CA ASP A 615 -5.60 -23.00 4.07
C ASP A 615 -5.04 -22.71 2.67
N LEU A 616 -3.79 -23.12 2.46
CA LEU A 616 -3.11 -23.01 1.17
C LEU A 616 -3.82 -23.85 0.10
N PRO A 617 -3.91 -23.37 -1.16
CA PRO A 617 -4.48 -24.13 -2.25
C PRO A 617 -3.48 -25.17 -2.80
N GLY A 618 -3.92 -26.41 -2.99
CA GLY A 618 -3.09 -27.48 -3.54
C GLY A 618 -1.77 -27.66 -2.78
N ASP A 619 -0.65 -27.67 -3.51
CA ASP A 619 0.70 -27.84 -2.97
C ASP A 619 1.41 -26.49 -2.70
N ALA A 620 0.71 -25.35 -2.78
CA ALA A 620 1.32 -24.04 -2.48
C ALA A 620 1.94 -24.00 -1.07
N ARG A 621 3.01 -23.23 -0.90
CA ARG A 621 3.74 -23.10 0.37
C ARG A 621 3.76 -21.64 0.84
N GLU A 622 3.91 -21.45 2.16
CA GLU A 622 4.14 -20.12 2.73
C GLU A 622 5.46 -19.53 2.19
N ASP A 623 5.43 -18.28 1.76
CA ASP A 623 6.54 -17.65 1.06
C ASP A 623 7.83 -17.64 1.88
N TRP A 624 7.75 -17.40 3.19
CA TRP A 624 8.92 -17.41 4.06
C TRP A 624 9.64 -18.77 4.07
N LYS A 625 8.93 -19.89 3.98
CA LYS A 625 9.50 -21.24 3.87
C LYS A 625 10.23 -21.43 2.55
N VAL A 626 9.61 -20.98 1.45
CA VAL A 626 10.20 -21.07 0.10
C VAL A 626 11.52 -20.29 0.04
N ILE A 627 11.57 -19.08 0.60
CA ILE A 627 12.79 -18.27 0.69
C ILE A 627 13.89 -19.02 1.46
N CYS A 628 13.56 -19.60 2.63
CA CYS A 628 14.49 -20.38 3.43
C CYS A 628 15.00 -21.63 2.68
N GLU A 629 14.13 -22.32 1.96
CA GLU A 629 14.51 -23.50 1.18
C GLU A 629 15.44 -23.17 0.01
N ILE A 630 15.24 -22.04 -0.68
CA ILE A 630 16.17 -21.54 -1.71
C ILE A 630 17.52 -21.20 -1.07
N ALA A 631 17.51 -20.47 0.07
CA ALA A 631 18.73 -20.10 0.79
C ALA A 631 19.56 -21.32 1.18
N ASN A 632 18.92 -22.35 1.75
CA ASN A 632 19.57 -23.58 2.15
C ASN A 632 20.21 -24.31 0.96
N ARG A 633 19.58 -24.35 -0.21
CA ARG A 633 20.12 -24.94 -1.44
C ARG A 633 21.27 -24.15 -2.03
N MET A 634 21.35 -22.86 -1.74
CA MET A 634 22.48 -22.00 -2.10
C MET A 634 23.60 -22.00 -1.06
N GLY A 635 23.50 -22.80 0.00
CA GLY A 635 24.50 -22.93 1.04
C GLY A 635 24.43 -21.87 2.15
N LEU A 636 23.37 -21.08 2.22
CA LEU A 636 23.10 -20.17 3.33
C LEU A 636 22.10 -20.83 4.30
N PRO A 637 22.52 -21.28 5.49
CA PRO A 637 21.62 -21.90 6.45
C PRO A 637 20.59 -20.89 6.96
N MET A 638 19.32 -21.10 6.60
CA MET A 638 18.18 -20.34 7.09
C MET A 638 17.14 -21.32 7.64
N LYS A 639 17.05 -21.39 8.97
CA LYS A 639 16.14 -22.30 9.67
C LYS A 639 15.38 -21.52 10.73
N TYR A 640 14.05 -21.50 10.59
CA TYR A 640 13.12 -20.89 11.53
C TYR A 640 11.91 -21.82 11.66
N ASP A 641 11.35 -21.90 12.85
CA ASP A 641 10.15 -22.71 13.12
C ASP A 641 8.86 -21.92 12.88
N SER A 642 8.96 -20.58 12.91
CA SER A 642 7.78 -19.70 12.75
C SER A 642 8.14 -18.32 12.20
N PRO A 643 7.17 -17.58 11.63
CA PRO A 643 7.36 -16.17 11.30
C PRO A 643 7.72 -15.30 12.51
N ALA A 644 7.28 -15.66 13.72
CA ALA A 644 7.61 -14.94 14.94
C ALA A 644 9.13 -14.95 15.22
N GLU A 645 9.81 -16.08 15.04
CA GLU A 645 11.27 -16.15 15.18
C GLU A 645 12.00 -15.28 14.16
N VAL A 646 11.49 -15.23 12.93
CA VAL A 646 12.04 -14.34 11.89
C VAL A 646 11.88 -12.88 12.32
N PHE A 647 10.71 -12.53 12.84
CA PHE A 647 10.43 -11.18 13.33
C PHE A 647 11.32 -10.81 14.52
N ASP A 648 11.55 -11.74 15.45
CA ASP A 648 12.43 -11.53 16.61
C ASP A 648 13.89 -11.26 16.18
N GLU A 649 14.41 -12.00 15.18
CA GLU A 649 15.72 -11.71 14.59
C GLU A 649 15.75 -10.33 13.95
N PHE A 650 14.77 -9.99 13.12
CA PHE A 650 14.63 -8.66 12.50
C PHE A 650 14.58 -7.55 13.55
N ALA A 651 13.71 -7.68 14.55
CA ALA A 651 13.53 -6.69 15.60
C ALA A 651 14.83 -6.48 16.41
N SER A 652 15.57 -7.55 16.71
CA SER A 652 16.84 -7.49 17.46
C SER A 652 17.95 -6.72 16.75
N LEU A 653 17.89 -6.65 15.42
CA LEU A 653 18.86 -5.96 14.55
C LEU A 653 18.45 -4.53 14.20
N THR A 654 17.32 -4.05 14.70
CA THR A 654 16.77 -2.74 14.41
C THR A 654 16.58 -1.92 15.69
N LYS A 655 16.68 -0.60 15.59
CA LYS A 655 16.45 0.31 16.72
C LYS A 655 14.96 0.58 16.92
N ASN A 656 14.24 0.75 15.82
CA ASN A 656 12.84 1.16 15.84
C ASN A 656 11.89 0.02 16.20
N TYR A 657 12.23 -1.23 15.85
CA TYR A 657 11.43 -2.42 16.14
C TYR A 657 11.88 -3.16 17.40
N ASN A 658 12.99 -2.74 18.00
CA ASN A 658 13.57 -3.45 19.15
C ASN A 658 12.55 -3.63 20.28
N GLY A 659 12.41 -4.87 20.76
CA GLY A 659 11.50 -5.26 21.82
C GLY A 659 10.07 -5.53 21.36
N LEU A 660 9.70 -5.28 20.09
CA LEU A 660 8.43 -5.75 19.52
C LEU A 660 8.51 -7.25 19.23
N THR A 661 7.43 -7.97 19.51
CA THR A 661 7.25 -9.40 19.21
C THR A 661 5.83 -9.64 18.72
N HIS A 662 5.57 -10.75 18.02
CA HIS A 662 4.21 -11.11 17.60
C HIS A 662 3.22 -11.11 18.78
N GLU A 663 3.65 -11.55 19.96
CA GLU A 663 2.83 -11.62 21.16
C GLU A 663 2.47 -10.23 21.69
N ASN A 664 3.46 -9.33 21.87
CA ASN A 664 3.21 -8.02 22.47
C ASN A 664 2.59 -6.99 21.52
N LEU A 665 2.59 -7.24 20.20
CA LEU A 665 1.83 -6.43 19.25
C LEU A 665 0.33 -6.48 19.52
N GLY A 666 -0.17 -7.59 20.03
CA GLY A 666 -1.59 -7.75 20.35
C GLY A 666 -2.50 -7.59 19.11
N ASP A 667 -3.76 -7.23 19.35
CA ASP A 667 -4.76 -7.11 18.28
C ASP A 667 -4.78 -5.75 17.58
N ALA A 668 -4.36 -4.70 18.26
CA ALA A 668 -4.33 -3.33 17.70
C ALA A 668 -3.02 -3.00 16.99
N GLY A 669 -1.98 -3.81 17.16
CA GLY A 669 -0.62 -3.49 16.75
C GLY A 669 0.00 -2.36 17.58
N LYS A 670 1.27 -2.03 17.30
CA LYS A 670 2.01 -0.96 17.99
C LYS A 670 2.75 -0.05 17.03
N LEU A 671 2.82 1.23 17.36
CA LEU A 671 3.61 2.20 16.61
C LEU A 671 5.10 2.08 16.95
N TRP A 672 5.96 2.03 15.94
CA TRP A 672 7.38 2.19 16.18
C TRP A 672 7.80 3.69 16.14
N PRO A 673 8.83 4.12 16.88
CA PRO A 673 9.50 3.39 17.95
C PRO A 673 8.60 3.22 19.19
N CYS A 674 8.69 2.05 19.81
CA CYS A 674 7.96 1.75 21.04
C CYS A 674 8.95 1.58 22.20
N ARG A 675 9.03 2.56 23.08
CA ARG A 675 9.99 2.55 24.20
C ARG A 675 9.64 1.54 25.28
N ASP A 676 8.36 1.25 25.44
CA ASP A 676 7.84 0.26 26.38
C ASP A 676 6.89 -0.71 25.63
N PRO A 677 7.44 -1.72 24.97
CA PRO A 677 6.62 -2.66 24.20
C PRO A 677 5.64 -3.50 25.02
N ALA A 678 5.88 -3.66 26.33
CA ALA A 678 5.00 -4.44 27.19
C ALA A 678 3.67 -3.72 27.45
N THR A 679 3.70 -2.41 27.67
CA THR A 679 2.52 -1.64 28.10
C THR A 679 2.15 -0.49 27.16
N GLY A 680 3.12 0.02 26.38
CA GLY A 680 2.95 1.19 25.51
C GLY A 680 2.36 0.84 24.12
N ASP A 681 1.68 1.82 23.50
CA ASP A 681 1.19 1.76 22.12
C ASP A 681 2.23 2.30 21.11
N GLY A 682 3.37 2.79 21.58
CA GLY A 682 4.43 3.41 20.78
C GLY A 682 4.29 4.91 20.60
N THR A 683 5.15 5.50 19.76
CA THR A 683 5.27 6.95 19.62
C THR A 683 4.39 7.46 18.48
N GLN A 684 3.34 8.21 18.79
CA GLN A 684 2.42 8.76 17.78
C GLN A 684 3.05 9.91 16.99
N ILE A 685 3.76 10.82 17.68
CA ILE A 685 4.35 12.05 17.12
C ILE A 685 5.85 11.96 17.22
N LEU A 686 6.53 12.04 16.09
CA LEU A 686 8.00 12.05 16.05
C LEU A 686 8.56 13.47 16.06
N PHE A 687 9.83 13.58 16.47
CA PHE A 687 10.64 14.79 16.35
C PHE A 687 10.15 15.99 17.18
N GLY A 688 9.55 15.74 18.34
CA GLY A 688 9.17 16.80 19.28
C GLY A 688 10.38 17.66 19.70
N ASP A 689 11.49 17.01 20.08
CA ASP A 689 12.67 17.68 20.61
C ASP A 689 13.76 17.89 19.56
N ARG A 690 14.09 16.87 18.77
CA ARG A 690 15.18 16.92 17.78
C ARG A 690 14.93 15.94 16.63
N PHE A 691 15.59 16.19 15.50
CA PHE A 691 15.63 15.27 14.37
C PHE A 691 16.76 14.22 14.54
N PRO A 692 16.66 13.04 13.91
CA PRO A 692 17.70 12.01 13.92
C PRO A 692 18.84 12.31 12.92
N THR A 693 19.12 13.57 12.66
CA THR A 693 20.26 14.07 11.88
C THR A 693 21.50 14.22 12.78
N ALA A 694 22.68 14.39 12.20
CA ALA A 694 23.93 14.47 12.95
C ALA A 694 23.95 15.63 13.96
N ASP A 695 23.43 16.81 13.57
CA ASP A 695 23.33 18.00 14.39
C ASP A 695 21.99 18.12 15.16
N GLY A 696 21.04 17.21 14.89
CA GLY A 696 19.71 17.22 15.50
C GLY A 696 18.73 18.20 14.87
N ARG A 697 19.06 18.81 13.72
CA ARG A 697 18.29 19.83 13.03
C ARG A 697 17.76 19.35 11.69
N GLY A 698 16.65 19.93 11.25
CA GLY A 698 16.14 19.78 9.88
C GLY A 698 16.92 20.64 8.90
N LYS A 699 17.03 20.24 7.65
CA LYS A 699 17.78 20.95 6.62
C LYS A 699 16.87 21.46 5.52
N PHE A 700 16.91 22.76 5.23
CA PHE A 700 16.32 23.30 4.03
C PHE A 700 17.18 23.00 2.79
N VAL A 701 16.52 22.59 1.70
CA VAL A 701 17.16 22.31 0.42
C VAL A 701 16.51 23.19 -0.64
N PRO A 702 17.21 24.19 -1.21
CA PRO A 702 16.68 25.00 -2.30
C PRO A 702 16.39 24.13 -3.53
N CYS A 703 15.20 24.25 -4.10
CA CYS A 703 14.75 23.47 -5.26
C CYS A 703 14.31 24.41 -6.37
N PRO A 704 15.18 24.75 -7.33
CA PRO A 704 14.75 25.48 -8.52
C PRO A 704 13.88 24.57 -9.40
N TRP A 705 12.76 25.12 -9.88
CA TRP A 705 11.91 24.39 -10.81
C TRP A 705 12.63 24.11 -12.13
N LYS A 706 12.42 22.91 -12.64
CA LYS A 706 12.89 22.50 -13.97
C LYS A 706 11.69 21.96 -14.75
N PRO A 707 11.58 22.29 -16.05
CA PRO A 707 10.56 21.67 -16.87
C PRO A 707 10.75 20.15 -16.88
N ALA A 708 9.63 19.41 -16.98
CA ALA A 708 9.70 17.99 -17.27
C ALA A 708 10.23 17.80 -18.69
N ASP A 709 11.16 16.87 -18.88
CA ASP A 709 11.73 16.55 -20.19
C ASP A 709 10.68 15.99 -21.16
#